data_5773c355fab1283b72a5f29762c1ebee
#
_entry.id   5773c355fab1283b72a5f29762c1ebee
#
_cell.length_a   1.000
_cell.length_b   1.000
_cell.length_c   1.000
_cell.angle_alpha   90.00
_cell.angle_beta   90.00
_cell.angle_gamma   90.00
#
_symmetry.space_group_name_H-M   'P 1'
#
loop_
_entity.id
_entity.type
_entity.pdbx_description
1 polymer ?
#
loop_
_entity_poly.entity_id
_entity_poly.type
_entity_poly.pdbx_seq_one_letter_code
_entity_poly.pdbx_strand_id
1 'polypeptide(L)'
;MSGFSNIQFRDPGYPIVKGFIVPYRLENEIIDVFMLGEEEVRRYSRILIRMKEFISDCLSFCREQGIRLNRVEEIELVGDLIAIFLRAPLVRDVIPAVIPTPTRIHLLSRLGIFRERLSALQDPLSFLKSSYDALRAIGYLKPFNVLNDKALSEDLERCWFLFPADTRPGLNTSSLLAHLMLTSAIAWGLAVERGLDRESVAKLRLAAIIHDLGKPFDYRRHVPVSRQLAEELLGGTISGADEILEYVERHHYHADTVEARILKEADELASSIDRLVVLARELIGGELEKLAPGASISFDVVYGTGRETWEFWRELSERHPGSIEQLTKTFLKNLREKLDRFTKPIAPSPISGELERTSQELIIGLMDLGGIQDFITRFTDLRCVEAASIIVDSMTMAQMPILIHETLASEGGVHYPIEAILYAAGGVVEFIAPRKLLDDIIKKLNQLRSIIAEYRYPSIRFAWTAFSSSYTSLSQRLEREMRLKKLSPEEILCEIDWSTMVSRALCNICYDKPAEDNGRCKRCDDLYEFGTQVHFRRRYESAHEIGGKIVEPEHVFQQPWESISKYVVEVIAGHDWNELERKIRGDAAISWRNLAVIKVDGNLMGPFMSTSLSISDAYERSVRIDLALKKAFERSLDAVYRGVEKVAGELEAQKAVLSTIFGLLYMGGDDSLMLCPSWLSIALSEVLGNEFRLNMGGVRGLSIGVAVGNCRASIWSLVSAAGKLVEETKNAFRRNPELSGICFDIVETGGTLTGVSAKLRLSILRDELVSLQPIPINGERSLEALLKCALMELESLSYERVVERSYLLSRMKEIMCGMKEKIELEQDHAKKIISTIRECLKVANEALGRLPTSSDKILMKNALSSLVELYAQRQLARVEEDENWSYRVVLNIISMEDEERRAPFYDIERLLKIMGGGAF
;
A
#
# COMPACT_ATOMS: atom_id res chain seq x y z
N MET A 1 21.31 -1.77 -29.89
CA MET A 1 20.34 -0.68 -29.63
C MET A 1 19.41 -0.34 -30.80
N SER A 2 19.53 -1.01 -31.98
CA SER A 2 18.85 -0.56 -33.23
C SER A 2 17.46 -1.17 -33.50
N GLY A 3 17.07 -2.26 -32.86
CA GLY A 3 15.83 -2.97 -33.22
C GLY A 3 14.53 -2.30 -32.74
N PHE A 4 14.41 -2.05 -31.43
CA PHE A 4 13.21 -1.45 -30.85
C PHE A 4 12.92 -0.02 -31.32
N SER A 5 13.97 0.75 -31.64
CA SER A 5 13.82 2.13 -32.13
C SER A 5 13.31 2.23 -33.59
N ASN A 6 13.30 1.12 -34.33
CA ASN A 6 12.82 1.10 -35.70
C ASN A 6 11.33 0.76 -35.83
N ILE A 7 10.69 0.33 -34.76
CA ILE A 7 9.26 0.03 -34.74
C ILE A 7 8.48 1.32 -34.56
N GLN A 8 7.76 1.75 -35.60
CA GLN A 8 6.98 2.98 -35.59
C GLN A 8 5.54 2.72 -35.12
N PHE A 9 5.00 3.68 -34.39
CA PHE A 9 3.57 3.75 -34.09
C PHE A 9 2.78 3.83 -35.39
N ARG A 10 1.76 2.99 -35.52
CA ARG A 10 0.81 3.03 -36.61
C ARG A 10 -0.55 3.43 -36.10
N ASP A 11 -1.01 4.58 -36.55
CA ASP A 11 -2.36 5.07 -36.25
C ASP A 11 -3.38 4.06 -36.81
N PRO A 12 -4.26 3.49 -35.97
CA PRO A 12 -5.32 2.58 -36.43
C PRO A 12 -6.41 3.26 -37.24
N GLY A 13 -6.35 4.58 -37.39
CA GLY A 13 -7.36 5.42 -38.08
C GLY A 13 -8.51 5.85 -37.17
N TYR A 14 -8.41 5.64 -35.85
CA TYR A 14 -9.31 6.16 -34.83
C TYR A 14 -8.55 6.31 -33.48
N PRO A 15 -9.00 7.20 -32.57
CA PRO A 15 -8.30 7.45 -31.33
C PRO A 15 -8.29 6.21 -30.43
N ILE A 16 -7.12 5.87 -29.89
CA ILE A 16 -6.98 4.83 -28.88
C ILE A 16 -7.30 5.47 -27.54
N VAL A 17 -8.38 5.02 -26.92
CA VAL A 17 -8.88 5.54 -25.65
C VAL A 17 -8.78 4.45 -24.57
N LYS A 18 -8.15 4.75 -23.43
CA LYS A 18 -8.22 3.95 -22.21
C LYS A 18 -9.30 4.52 -21.30
N GLY A 19 -10.24 3.68 -20.89
CA GLY A 19 -11.24 4.02 -19.89
C GLY A 19 -10.85 3.48 -18.52
N PHE A 20 -11.10 4.23 -17.44
CA PHE A 20 -10.80 3.83 -16.08
C PHE A 20 -12.08 3.53 -15.31
N ILE A 21 -12.31 2.26 -14.98
CA ILE A 21 -13.41 1.86 -14.10
C ILE A 21 -13.28 2.59 -12.75
N VAL A 22 -12.09 2.58 -12.19
CA VAL A 22 -11.69 3.42 -11.06
C VAL A 22 -10.93 4.62 -11.63
N PRO A 23 -11.40 5.87 -11.45
CA PRO A 23 -10.75 7.05 -12.01
C PRO A 23 -9.25 7.09 -11.68
N TYR A 24 -8.42 7.51 -12.59
CA TYR A 24 -6.96 7.49 -12.46
C TYR A 24 -6.41 8.90 -12.23
N ARG A 25 -5.43 9.02 -11.32
CA ARG A 25 -4.69 10.26 -11.13
C ARG A 25 -3.52 10.31 -12.10
N LEU A 26 -3.61 11.22 -13.05
CA LEU A 26 -2.50 11.54 -13.95
C LEU A 26 -1.98 12.92 -13.57
N GLU A 27 -0.72 12.98 -13.13
CA GLU A 27 -0.12 14.19 -12.57
C GLU A 27 -0.97 14.76 -11.41
N ASN A 28 -1.67 15.86 -11.60
CA ASN A 28 -2.52 16.49 -10.59
C ASN A 28 -4.02 16.40 -10.88
N GLU A 29 -4.42 15.71 -11.95
CA GLU A 29 -5.80 15.59 -12.36
C GLU A 29 -6.32 14.16 -12.18
N ILE A 30 -7.59 14.02 -11.80
CA ILE A 30 -8.30 12.74 -11.78
C ILE A 30 -9.08 12.64 -13.09
N ILE A 31 -8.75 11.62 -13.88
CA ILE A 31 -9.30 11.40 -15.21
C ILE A 31 -10.10 10.09 -15.28
N ASP A 32 -11.14 10.10 -16.07
CA ASP A 32 -11.97 8.94 -16.41
C ASP A 32 -11.52 8.23 -17.67
N VAL A 33 -10.95 9.00 -18.58
CA VAL A 33 -10.46 8.52 -19.88
C VAL A 33 -9.12 9.17 -20.23
N PHE A 34 -8.31 8.42 -20.98
CA PHE A 34 -7.04 8.90 -21.47
C PHE A 34 -6.92 8.55 -22.97
N MET A 35 -6.48 9.52 -23.80
CA MET A 35 -6.16 9.27 -25.20
C MET A 35 -4.67 8.97 -25.34
N LEU A 36 -4.37 7.78 -25.85
CA LEU A 36 -3.00 7.32 -26.06
C LEU A 36 -2.35 8.08 -27.23
N GLY A 37 -1.21 8.72 -26.96
CA GLY A 37 -0.41 9.45 -27.95
C GLY A 37 0.92 8.79 -28.24
N GLU A 38 1.62 9.28 -29.27
CA GLU A 38 2.95 8.79 -29.63
C GLU A 38 3.99 8.89 -28.50
N GLU A 39 3.87 9.87 -27.60
CA GLU A 39 4.81 10.02 -26.49
C GLU A 39 4.78 8.80 -25.57
N GLU A 40 3.59 8.30 -25.24
CA GLU A 40 3.45 7.11 -24.39
C GLU A 40 4.01 5.87 -25.10
N VAL A 41 3.81 5.74 -26.40
CA VAL A 41 4.39 4.65 -27.18
C VAL A 41 5.92 4.72 -27.19
N ARG A 42 6.50 5.93 -27.28
CA ARG A 42 7.95 6.12 -27.14
C ARG A 42 8.46 5.74 -25.72
N ARG A 43 7.69 6.04 -24.69
CA ARG A 43 8.00 5.58 -23.30
C ARG A 43 7.99 4.06 -23.24
N TYR A 44 6.97 3.43 -23.79
CA TYR A 44 6.89 1.98 -23.88
C TYR A 44 8.08 1.35 -24.61
N SER A 45 8.54 1.93 -25.72
CA SER A 45 9.75 1.48 -26.41
C SER A 45 10.99 1.52 -25.49
N ARG A 46 11.16 2.58 -24.70
CA ARG A 46 12.27 2.65 -23.73
C ARG A 46 12.18 1.56 -22.67
N ILE A 47 10.98 1.26 -22.21
CA ILE A 47 10.74 0.18 -21.24
C ILE A 47 11.15 -1.17 -21.81
N LEU A 48 10.80 -1.47 -23.05
CA LEU A 48 11.22 -2.73 -23.71
C LEU A 48 12.75 -2.84 -23.84
N ILE A 49 13.44 -1.73 -24.15
CA ILE A 49 14.92 -1.68 -24.16
C ILE A 49 15.46 -1.98 -22.76
N ARG A 50 14.97 -1.33 -21.73
CA ARG A 50 15.40 -1.56 -20.34
C ARG A 50 15.10 -2.97 -19.86
N MET A 51 13.99 -3.56 -20.29
CA MET A 51 13.65 -4.96 -20.00
C MET A 51 14.67 -5.92 -20.61
N LYS A 52 15.07 -5.70 -21.85
CA LYS A 52 16.11 -6.50 -22.52
C LYS A 52 17.46 -6.39 -21.79
N GLU A 53 17.87 -5.18 -21.43
CA GLU A 53 19.09 -4.92 -20.65
C GLU A 53 19.04 -5.67 -19.31
N PHE A 54 17.94 -5.55 -18.58
CA PHE A 54 17.72 -6.23 -17.29
C PHE A 54 17.85 -7.76 -17.40
N ILE A 55 17.22 -8.37 -18.42
CA ILE A 55 17.32 -9.82 -18.67
C ILE A 55 18.78 -10.21 -18.95
N SER A 56 19.46 -9.46 -19.82
CA SER A 56 20.85 -9.71 -20.17
C SER A 56 21.78 -9.61 -18.96
N ASP A 57 21.61 -8.60 -18.14
CA ASP A 57 22.41 -8.37 -16.92
C ASP A 57 22.18 -9.49 -15.89
N CYS A 58 20.93 -9.94 -15.72
CA CYS A 58 20.62 -11.05 -14.81
C CYS A 58 21.21 -12.38 -15.29
N LEU A 59 21.14 -12.70 -16.58
CA LEU A 59 21.75 -13.90 -17.13
C LEU A 59 23.28 -13.85 -17.06
N SER A 60 23.88 -12.69 -17.29
CA SER A 60 25.32 -12.48 -17.15
C SER A 60 25.76 -12.68 -15.70
N PHE A 61 25.01 -12.10 -14.75
CA PHE A 61 25.24 -12.30 -13.33
C PHE A 61 25.16 -13.78 -12.93
N CYS A 62 24.17 -14.54 -13.41
CA CYS A 62 24.08 -15.98 -13.15
C CYS A 62 25.36 -16.72 -13.62
N ARG A 63 25.86 -16.40 -14.81
CA ARG A 63 27.09 -16.98 -15.34
C ARG A 63 28.33 -16.62 -14.50
N GLU A 64 28.43 -15.36 -14.06
CA GLU A 64 29.53 -14.88 -13.19
C GLU A 64 29.52 -15.57 -11.83
N GLN A 65 28.33 -15.89 -11.30
CA GLN A 65 28.18 -16.65 -10.06
C GLN A 65 28.35 -18.17 -10.25
N GLY A 66 28.70 -18.63 -11.45
CA GLY A 66 28.91 -20.05 -11.73
C GLY A 66 27.63 -20.89 -11.78
N ILE A 67 26.46 -20.26 -11.92
CA ILE A 67 25.17 -20.94 -12.04
C ILE A 67 25.05 -21.49 -13.45
N ARG A 68 24.99 -22.81 -13.56
CA ARG A 68 24.76 -23.49 -14.82
C ARG A 68 23.28 -23.76 -14.99
N LEU A 69 22.64 -23.04 -15.90
CA LEU A 69 21.26 -23.27 -16.32
C LEU A 69 21.26 -24.20 -17.52
N ASN A 70 20.40 -25.19 -17.51
CA ASN A 70 20.08 -25.91 -18.73
C ASN A 70 19.09 -25.07 -19.58
N ARG A 71 18.83 -25.49 -20.82
CA ARG A 71 17.98 -24.76 -21.77
C ARG A 71 16.58 -24.45 -21.21
N VAL A 72 15.95 -25.39 -20.54
CA VAL A 72 14.60 -25.22 -20.00
C VAL A 72 14.61 -24.23 -18.82
N GLU A 73 15.60 -24.37 -17.94
CA GLU A 73 15.76 -23.43 -16.80
C GLU A 73 16.07 -22.01 -17.25
N GLU A 74 16.78 -21.82 -18.36
CA GLU A 74 17.01 -20.50 -18.95
C GLU A 74 15.71 -19.89 -19.48
N ILE A 75 14.85 -20.65 -20.16
CA ILE A 75 13.54 -20.21 -20.64
C ILE A 75 12.63 -19.84 -19.46
N GLU A 76 12.57 -20.70 -18.43
CA GLU A 76 11.80 -20.46 -17.21
C GLU A 76 12.26 -19.17 -16.50
N LEU A 77 13.57 -18.97 -16.38
CA LEU A 77 14.15 -17.78 -15.75
C LEU A 77 13.83 -16.52 -16.54
N VAL A 78 13.96 -16.53 -17.87
CA VAL A 78 13.62 -15.38 -18.71
C VAL A 78 12.14 -15.01 -18.55
N GLY A 79 11.24 -15.98 -18.49
CA GLY A 79 9.82 -15.75 -18.18
C GLY A 79 9.63 -15.07 -16.82
N ASP A 80 10.33 -15.55 -15.77
CA ASP A 80 10.30 -14.92 -14.44
C ASP A 80 10.86 -13.50 -14.47
N LEU A 81 11.97 -13.24 -15.16
CA LEU A 81 12.57 -11.91 -15.26
C LEU A 81 11.66 -10.91 -15.97
N ILE A 82 10.95 -11.33 -17.01
CA ILE A 82 9.94 -10.49 -17.68
C ILE A 82 8.81 -10.16 -16.69
N ALA A 83 8.27 -11.16 -16.00
CA ALA A 83 7.20 -10.97 -15.00
C ALA A 83 7.64 -10.05 -13.86
N ILE A 84 8.86 -10.21 -13.34
CA ILE A 84 9.46 -9.36 -12.32
C ILE A 84 9.57 -7.92 -12.81
N PHE A 85 10.12 -7.74 -14.02
CA PHE A 85 10.32 -6.42 -14.59
C PHE A 85 9.00 -5.69 -14.79
N LEU A 86 8.00 -6.36 -15.35
CA LEU A 86 6.65 -5.79 -15.50
C LEU A 86 5.99 -5.47 -14.17
N ARG A 87 6.33 -6.17 -13.08
CA ARG A 87 5.85 -5.90 -11.72
C ARG A 87 6.75 -4.94 -10.92
N ALA A 88 7.77 -4.36 -11.52
CA ALA A 88 8.74 -3.51 -10.82
C ALA A 88 8.10 -2.40 -9.95
N PRO A 89 7.00 -1.74 -10.35
CA PRO A 89 6.34 -0.76 -9.48
C PRO A 89 5.90 -1.34 -8.14
N LEU A 90 5.46 -2.61 -8.09
CA LEU A 90 5.05 -3.31 -6.87
C LEU A 90 6.24 -3.76 -6.02
N VAL A 91 7.36 -4.08 -6.68
CA VAL A 91 8.57 -4.60 -6.04
C VAL A 91 9.45 -3.50 -5.49
N ARG A 92 9.21 -2.25 -5.92
CA ARG A 92 9.98 -1.10 -5.46
C ARG A 92 9.85 -0.92 -3.95
N ASP A 93 11.00 -0.79 -3.29
CA ASP A 93 11.06 -0.48 -1.87
C ASP A 93 10.74 1.01 -1.65
N VAL A 94 9.81 1.30 -0.77
CA VAL A 94 9.47 2.69 -0.35
C VAL A 94 10.66 3.33 0.34
N ILE A 95 11.37 2.53 1.11
CA ILE A 95 12.63 2.90 1.73
C ILE A 95 13.68 1.98 1.12
N PRO A 96 14.50 2.47 0.18
CA PRO A 96 15.62 1.69 -0.32
C PRO A 96 16.50 1.33 0.86
N ALA A 97 16.40 0.09 1.28
CA ALA A 97 17.28 -0.47 2.29
C ALA A 97 18.16 -1.53 1.65
N VAL A 98 19.32 -1.76 2.18
CA VAL A 98 20.23 -2.84 1.77
C VAL A 98 19.57 -4.21 1.91
N ILE A 99 18.44 -4.29 2.61
CA ILE A 99 17.65 -5.52 2.72
C ILE A 99 16.59 -5.56 1.64
N PRO A 100 16.55 -6.62 0.84
CA PRO A 100 15.44 -6.85 -0.06
C PRO A 100 14.15 -7.10 0.72
N THR A 101 13.06 -6.51 0.23
CA THR A 101 11.72 -6.84 0.71
C THR A 101 11.44 -8.34 0.60
N PRO A 102 10.51 -8.89 1.39
CA PRO A 102 10.05 -10.27 1.24
C PRO A 102 9.66 -10.64 -0.19
N THR A 103 9.08 -9.71 -0.95
CA THR A 103 8.81 -9.90 -2.38
C THR A 103 10.07 -10.20 -3.16
N ARG A 104 11.18 -9.50 -2.90
CA ARG A 104 12.47 -9.77 -3.54
C ARG A 104 13.03 -11.12 -3.12
N ILE A 105 12.85 -11.55 -1.89
CA ILE A 105 13.22 -12.90 -1.43
C ILE A 105 12.52 -13.94 -2.30
N HIS A 106 11.23 -13.81 -2.54
CA HIS A 106 10.49 -14.70 -3.43
C HIS A 106 11.03 -14.66 -4.86
N LEU A 107 11.29 -13.49 -5.40
CA LEU A 107 11.85 -13.34 -6.74
C LEU A 107 13.22 -13.98 -6.86
N LEU A 108 14.08 -13.79 -5.87
CA LEU A 108 15.44 -14.29 -5.83
C LEU A 108 15.51 -15.81 -5.64
N SER A 109 14.52 -16.40 -4.96
CA SER A 109 14.42 -17.86 -4.84
C SER A 109 14.30 -18.56 -6.20
N ARG A 110 13.95 -17.83 -7.27
CA ARG A 110 13.86 -18.33 -8.65
C ARG A 110 15.23 -18.47 -9.30
N LEU A 111 16.20 -17.68 -8.87
CA LEU A 111 17.57 -17.83 -9.32
C LEU A 111 18.14 -19.09 -8.68
N GLY A 112 18.48 -20.11 -9.43
CA GLY A 112 18.88 -21.45 -8.97
C GLY A 112 19.90 -21.54 -7.83
N ILE A 113 20.55 -20.42 -7.46
CA ILE A 113 21.44 -20.27 -6.29
C ILE A 113 20.76 -20.64 -4.97
N PHE A 114 19.46 -20.47 -4.88
CA PHE A 114 18.71 -20.59 -3.64
C PHE A 114 17.99 -21.93 -3.47
N ARG A 115 17.87 -22.73 -4.55
CA ARG A 115 17.12 -24.00 -4.49
C ARG A 115 17.60 -24.95 -3.41
N GLU A 116 18.89 -24.94 -3.09
CA GLU A 116 19.46 -25.79 -2.05
C GLU A 116 19.51 -25.14 -0.66
N ARG A 117 19.27 -23.84 -0.57
CA ARG A 117 19.48 -23.07 0.67
C ARG A 117 18.19 -22.56 1.32
N LEU A 118 17.10 -22.48 0.55
CA LEU A 118 15.81 -21.98 1.03
C LEU A 118 14.77 -23.07 0.90
N SER A 119 14.25 -23.55 2.05
CA SER A 119 13.04 -24.35 2.11
C SER A 119 11.94 -23.59 2.82
N ALA A 120 10.74 -23.60 2.24
CA ALA A 120 9.57 -23.00 2.86
C ALA A 120 9.06 -23.81 4.07
N LEU A 121 9.43 -25.09 4.19
CA LEU A 121 9.05 -25.98 5.28
C LEU A 121 9.98 -25.83 6.51
N GLN A 122 10.01 -24.62 7.05
CA GLN A 122 10.72 -24.30 8.28
C GLN A 122 9.97 -23.22 9.07
N ASP A 123 10.38 -22.97 10.32
CA ASP A 123 9.79 -21.89 11.08
C ASP A 123 10.05 -20.52 10.41
N PRO A 124 9.06 -19.59 10.43
CA PRO A 124 9.13 -18.32 9.69
C PRO A 124 10.35 -17.44 10.03
N LEU A 125 10.80 -17.41 11.28
CA LEU A 125 12.00 -16.64 11.65
C LEU A 125 13.27 -17.28 11.11
N SER A 126 13.38 -18.60 11.17
CA SER A 126 14.51 -19.33 10.57
C SER A 126 14.53 -19.21 9.06
N PHE A 127 13.36 -19.25 8.40
CA PHE A 127 13.22 -18.99 6.97
C PHE A 127 13.75 -17.60 6.61
N LEU A 128 13.36 -16.59 7.38
CA LEU A 128 13.76 -15.21 7.14
C LEU A 128 15.27 -15.00 7.38
N LYS A 129 15.82 -15.54 8.48
CA LYS A 129 17.28 -15.51 8.75
C LYS A 129 18.08 -16.19 7.63
N SER A 130 17.69 -17.38 7.22
CA SER A 130 18.33 -18.12 6.13
C SER A 130 18.26 -17.37 4.81
N SER A 131 17.12 -16.71 4.53
CA SER A 131 16.93 -15.91 3.33
C SER A 131 17.88 -14.71 3.29
N TYR A 132 18.05 -14.01 4.40
CA TYR A 132 18.97 -12.88 4.49
C TYR A 132 20.44 -13.30 4.41
N ASP A 133 20.83 -14.40 5.05
CA ASP A 133 22.19 -14.92 4.95
C ASP A 133 22.53 -15.34 3.53
N ALA A 134 21.60 -15.99 2.84
CA ALA A 134 21.77 -16.36 1.44
C ALA A 134 21.91 -15.09 0.54
N LEU A 135 21.09 -14.07 0.75
CA LEU A 135 21.16 -12.82 0.00
C LEU A 135 22.45 -12.04 0.26
N ARG A 136 22.89 -12.00 1.51
CA ARG A 136 24.15 -11.34 1.89
C ARG A 136 25.34 -11.99 1.21
N ALA A 137 25.35 -13.32 1.11
CA ALA A 137 26.42 -14.07 0.48
C ALA A 137 26.58 -13.73 -1.01
N ILE A 138 25.54 -13.22 -1.69
CA ILE A 138 25.54 -12.91 -3.14
C ILE A 138 25.63 -11.39 -3.38
N GLY A 139 25.90 -10.58 -2.37
CA GLY A 139 26.03 -9.12 -2.51
C GLY A 139 24.76 -8.42 -2.92
N TYR A 140 23.59 -8.90 -2.43
CA TYR A 140 22.26 -8.28 -2.60
C TYR A 140 21.85 -8.01 -4.05
N LEU A 141 22.39 -8.74 -5.01
CA LEU A 141 21.99 -8.80 -6.42
C LEU A 141 21.98 -7.45 -7.13
N LYS A 142 23.13 -6.96 -7.48
CA LYS A 142 23.31 -5.73 -8.28
C LYS A 142 22.36 -5.57 -9.47
N PRO A 143 22.03 -6.60 -10.27
CA PRO A 143 21.12 -6.43 -11.41
C PRO A 143 19.73 -5.96 -11.01
N PHE A 144 19.24 -6.30 -9.80
CA PHE A 144 17.91 -5.91 -9.35
C PHE A 144 17.82 -4.47 -8.87
N ASN A 145 18.93 -3.76 -8.73
CA ASN A 145 18.92 -2.34 -8.33
C ASN A 145 18.22 -1.45 -9.37
N VAL A 146 18.18 -1.87 -10.64
CA VAL A 146 17.43 -1.16 -11.68
C VAL A 146 15.94 -1.05 -11.35
N LEU A 147 15.38 -2.01 -10.60
CA LEU A 147 13.98 -1.98 -10.17
C LEU A 147 13.69 -0.90 -9.13
N ASN A 148 14.71 -0.28 -8.53
CA ASN A 148 14.58 0.89 -7.64
C ASN A 148 14.67 2.22 -8.39
N ASP A 149 14.94 2.18 -9.70
CA ASP A 149 14.95 3.40 -10.52
C ASP A 149 13.56 4.03 -10.55
N LYS A 150 13.44 5.22 -9.97
CA LYS A 150 12.18 5.95 -9.83
C LYS A 150 11.57 6.27 -11.19
N ALA A 151 12.37 6.71 -12.14
CA ALA A 151 11.90 7.06 -13.47
C ALA A 151 11.37 5.82 -14.23
N LEU A 152 12.06 4.68 -14.13
CA LEU A 152 11.59 3.41 -14.68
C LEU A 152 10.29 2.97 -14.02
N SER A 153 10.21 3.08 -12.70
CA SER A 153 8.99 2.72 -11.94
C SER A 153 7.80 3.58 -12.36
N GLU A 154 7.97 4.87 -12.55
CA GLU A 154 6.93 5.79 -13.02
C GLU A 154 6.52 5.49 -14.48
N ASP A 155 7.47 5.25 -15.36
CA ASP A 155 7.19 4.86 -16.75
C ASP A 155 6.43 3.51 -16.82
N LEU A 156 6.82 2.52 -16.01
CA LEU A 156 6.12 1.23 -15.92
C LEU A 156 4.72 1.38 -15.33
N GLU A 157 4.54 2.19 -14.32
CA GLU A 157 3.21 2.48 -13.77
C GLU A 157 2.28 3.08 -14.84
N ARG A 158 2.78 4.04 -15.62
CA ARG A 158 2.01 4.58 -16.76
C ARG A 158 1.63 3.47 -17.74
N CYS A 159 2.53 2.52 -18.01
CA CYS A 159 2.19 1.37 -18.86
C CYS A 159 1.11 0.48 -18.25
N TRP A 160 1.12 0.26 -16.94
CA TRP A 160 0.07 -0.50 -16.26
C TRP A 160 -1.32 0.10 -16.44
N PHE A 161 -1.42 1.42 -16.36
CA PHE A 161 -2.73 2.07 -16.33
C PHE A 161 -3.15 2.67 -17.67
N LEU A 162 -2.23 3.13 -18.52
CA LEU A 162 -2.59 3.88 -19.74
C LEU A 162 -2.75 3.02 -20.98
N PHE A 163 -2.19 1.79 -21.02
CA PHE A 163 -2.32 0.95 -22.20
C PHE A 163 -3.49 -0.04 -22.08
N PRO A 164 -4.55 0.13 -22.89
CA PRO A 164 -5.67 -0.81 -22.88
C PRO A 164 -5.30 -2.13 -23.57
N ALA A 165 -5.84 -3.23 -23.06
CA ALA A 165 -5.74 -4.54 -23.75
C ALA A 165 -6.57 -4.58 -25.06
N ASP A 166 -7.63 -3.78 -25.12
CA ASP A 166 -8.54 -3.63 -26.26
C ASP A 166 -8.91 -2.14 -26.48
N THR A 167 -9.25 -1.72 -27.67
CA THR A 167 -9.51 -0.31 -28.01
C THR A 167 -11.00 0.01 -28.18
N ARG A 168 -11.87 -1.00 -28.18
CA ARG A 168 -13.32 -0.81 -28.37
C ARG A 168 -13.96 -0.25 -27.10
N PRO A 169 -14.87 0.75 -27.20
CA PRO A 169 -15.53 1.33 -26.03
C PRO A 169 -16.20 0.29 -25.15
N GLY A 170 -15.95 0.33 -23.84
CA GLY A 170 -16.38 -0.67 -22.86
C GLY A 170 -15.35 -1.78 -22.65
N LEU A 171 -14.68 -2.26 -23.70
CA LEU A 171 -13.59 -3.24 -23.59
C LEU A 171 -12.23 -2.56 -23.28
N ASN A 172 -12.09 -1.29 -23.62
CA ASN A 172 -10.88 -0.48 -23.41
C ASN A 172 -10.62 -0.08 -21.96
N THR A 173 -11.23 -0.81 -21.02
CA THR A 173 -11.06 -0.59 -19.58
C THR A 173 -10.02 -1.50 -18.94
N SER A 174 -9.63 -2.61 -19.56
CA SER A 174 -8.65 -3.56 -19.06
C SER A 174 -7.21 -3.12 -19.38
N SER A 175 -6.27 -3.38 -18.45
CA SER A 175 -4.85 -3.13 -18.65
C SER A 175 -4.21 -4.20 -19.54
N LEU A 176 -3.35 -3.77 -20.48
CA LEU A 176 -2.57 -4.68 -21.32
C LEU A 176 -1.61 -5.52 -20.48
N LEU A 177 -0.90 -4.94 -19.53
CA LEU A 177 0.07 -5.67 -18.71
C LEU A 177 -0.59 -6.69 -17.79
N ALA A 178 -1.74 -6.34 -17.20
CA ALA A 178 -2.53 -7.30 -16.42
C ALA A 178 -3.01 -8.47 -17.30
N HIS A 179 -3.45 -8.19 -18.51
CA HIS A 179 -3.85 -9.20 -19.48
C HIS A 179 -2.71 -10.15 -19.86
N LEU A 180 -1.52 -9.61 -20.19
CA LEU A 180 -0.34 -10.42 -20.53
C LEU A 180 0.04 -11.40 -19.42
N MET A 181 0.09 -10.90 -18.18
CA MET A 181 0.45 -11.73 -17.02
C MET A 181 -0.61 -12.79 -16.72
N LEU A 182 -1.89 -12.42 -16.80
CA LEU A 182 -2.98 -13.36 -16.58
C LEU A 182 -3.03 -14.45 -17.66
N THR A 183 -2.85 -14.07 -18.94
CA THR A 183 -2.78 -15.03 -20.06
C THR A 183 -1.64 -16.04 -19.85
N SER A 184 -0.47 -15.54 -19.43
CA SER A 184 0.69 -16.39 -19.13
C SER A 184 0.40 -17.39 -17.99
N ALA A 185 -0.17 -16.92 -16.89
CA ALA A 185 -0.52 -17.77 -15.75
C ALA A 185 -1.55 -18.85 -16.12
N ILE A 186 -2.56 -18.50 -16.90
CA ILE A 186 -3.60 -19.43 -17.37
C ILE A 186 -3.01 -20.44 -18.36
N ALA A 187 -2.24 -19.99 -19.36
CA ALA A 187 -1.61 -20.86 -20.35
C ALA A 187 -0.69 -21.89 -19.69
N TRP A 188 0.12 -21.44 -18.73
CA TRP A 188 0.97 -22.31 -17.94
C TRP A 188 0.12 -23.36 -17.17
N GLY A 189 -0.91 -22.91 -16.47
CA GLY A 189 -1.77 -23.79 -15.66
C GLY A 189 -2.49 -24.86 -16.49
N LEU A 190 -3.06 -24.48 -17.64
CA LEU A 190 -3.70 -25.40 -18.58
C LEU A 190 -2.70 -26.40 -19.19
N ALA A 191 -1.50 -25.93 -19.58
CA ALA A 191 -0.47 -26.80 -20.12
C ALA A 191 -0.01 -27.86 -19.10
N VAL A 192 0.18 -27.45 -17.84
CA VAL A 192 0.51 -28.37 -16.75
C VAL A 192 -0.63 -29.37 -16.53
N GLU A 193 -1.88 -28.90 -16.39
CA GLU A 193 -3.03 -29.77 -16.14
C GLU A 193 -3.19 -30.83 -17.22
N ARG A 194 -2.99 -30.43 -18.49
CA ARG A 194 -3.09 -31.32 -19.67
C ARG A 194 -1.86 -32.21 -19.89
N GLY A 195 -0.83 -32.09 -19.03
CA GLY A 195 0.32 -32.99 -19.00
C GLY A 195 1.35 -32.75 -20.10
N LEU A 196 1.52 -31.52 -20.60
CA LEU A 196 2.63 -31.15 -21.47
C LEU A 196 3.96 -31.34 -20.74
N ASP A 197 5.02 -31.64 -21.48
CA ASP A 197 6.35 -31.71 -20.89
C ASP A 197 6.86 -30.34 -20.42
N ARG A 198 7.85 -30.33 -19.52
CA ARG A 198 8.38 -29.11 -18.87
C ARG A 198 8.89 -28.09 -19.90
N GLU A 199 9.54 -28.53 -20.99
CA GLU A 199 10.06 -27.60 -22.00
C GLU A 199 8.92 -26.92 -22.77
N SER A 200 7.90 -27.66 -23.17
CA SER A 200 6.70 -27.14 -23.84
C SER A 200 5.94 -26.17 -22.92
N VAL A 201 5.80 -26.49 -21.64
CA VAL A 201 5.17 -25.59 -20.65
C VAL A 201 5.98 -24.29 -20.54
N ALA A 202 7.30 -24.34 -20.43
CA ALA A 202 8.15 -23.17 -20.30
C ALA A 202 8.08 -22.27 -21.54
N LYS A 203 8.15 -22.86 -22.76
CA LYS A 203 8.02 -22.12 -24.01
C LYS A 203 6.67 -21.48 -24.18
N LEU A 204 5.58 -22.20 -23.87
CA LEU A 204 4.22 -21.70 -23.98
C LEU A 204 3.96 -20.55 -23.01
N ARG A 205 4.41 -20.67 -21.77
CA ARG A 205 4.36 -19.60 -20.77
C ARG A 205 5.08 -18.35 -21.27
N LEU A 206 6.31 -18.50 -21.76
CA LEU A 206 7.09 -17.37 -22.28
C LEU A 206 6.42 -16.73 -23.50
N ALA A 207 5.89 -17.53 -24.43
CA ALA A 207 5.11 -17.01 -25.54
C ALA A 207 3.89 -16.22 -25.05
N ALA A 208 3.18 -16.73 -24.05
CA ALA A 208 1.99 -16.10 -23.52
C ALA A 208 2.24 -14.73 -22.84
N ILE A 209 3.38 -14.56 -22.14
CA ILE A 209 3.65 -13.26 -21.49
C ILE A 209 4.07 -12.17 -22.48
N ILE A 210 4.48 -12.55 -23.70
CA ILE A 210 4.97 -11.61 -24.72
C ILE A 210 4.06 -11.50 -25.95
N HIS A 211 2.98 -12.28 -26.05
CA HIS A 211 2.19 -12.45 -27.28
C HIS A 211 1.61 -11.13 -27.82
N ASP A 212 1.28 -10.20 -26.96
CA ASP A 212 0.60 -8.95 -27.27
C ASP A 212 1.44 -7.69 -26.99
N LEU A 213 2.75 -7.83 -26.81
CA LEU A 213 3.66 -6.67 -26.62
C LEU A 213 3.61 -5.66 -27.77
N GLY A 214 3.18 -6.07 -28.95
CA GLY A 214 3.06 -5.22 -30.14
C GLY A 214 1.84 -4.32 -30.16
N LYS A 215 0.82 -4.55 -29.32
CA LYS A 215 -0.43 -3.77 -29.32
C LYS A 215 -0.20 -2.25 -29.25
N PRO A 216 0.63 -1.69 -28.35
CA PRO A 216 0.84 -0.25 -28.31
C PRO A 216 1.37 0.38 -29.62
N PHE A 217 2.03 -0.38 -30.45
CA PHE A 217 2.55 0.09 -31.75
C PHE A 217 1.53 -0.03 -32.87
N ASP A 218 0.74 -1.13 -32.90
CA ASP A 218 -0.29 -1.36 -33.90
C ASP A 218 -1.40 -2.27 -33.35
N TYR A 219 -2.46 -1.70 -32.80
CA TYR A 219 -3.59 -2.48 -32.27
C TYR A 219 -4.31 -3.34 -33.31
N ARG A 220 -4.22 -3.00 -34.59
CA ARG A 220 -4.88 -3.78 -35.67
C ARG A 220 -4.05 -4.99 -36.12
N ARG A 221 -2.74 -4.82 -36.17
CA ARG A 221 -1.80 -5.81 -36.68
C ARG A 221 -0.71 -6.11 -35.67
N HIS A 222 -1.10 -6.24 -34.39
CA HIS A 222 -0.16 -6.44 -33.29
C HIS A 222 0.64 -7.75 -33.40
N VAL A 223 0.09 -8.82 -33.98
CA VAL A 223 0.75 -10.13 -34.02
C VAL A 223 2.11 -10.09 -34.71
N PRO A 224 2.26 -9.58 -35.98
CA PRO A 224 3.58 -9.43 -36.59
C PRO A 224 4.51 -8.52 -35.79
N VAL A 225 3.99 -7.46 -35.19
CA VAL A 225 4.78 -6.53 -34.36
C VAL A 225 5.21 -7.21 -33.06
N SER A 226 4.33 -7.96 -32.40
CA SER A 226 4.65 -8.75 -31.21
C SER A 226 5.74 -9.78 -31.51
N ARG A 227 5.65 -10.49 -32.66
CA ARG A 227 6.69 -11.42 -33.09
C ARG A 227 8.04 -10.73 -33.27
N GLN A 228 8.06 -9.57 -33.95
CA GLN A 228 9.28 -8.79 -34.14
C GLN A 228 9.88 -8.33 -32.80
N LEU A 229 9.04 -7.85 -31.88
CA LEU A 229 9.48 -7.44 -30.52
C LEU A 229 10.00 -8.64 -29.73
N ALA A 230 9.32 -9.79 -29.81
CA ALA A 230 9.76 -11.02 -29.17
C ALA A 230 11.12 -11.50 -29.74
N GLU A 231 11.32 -11.42 -31.05
CA GLU A 231 12.60 -11.73 -31.68
C GLU A 231 13.72 -10.80 -31.19
N GLU A 232 13.46 -9.50 -31.11
CA GLU A 232 14.42 -8.53 -30.56
C GLU A 232 14.71 -8.78 -29.08
N LEU A 233 13.70 -9.13 -28.28
CA LEU A 233 13.83 -9.37 -26.83
C LEU A 233 14.61 -10.66 -26.54
N LEU A 234 14.30 -11.75 -27.26
CA LEU A 234 14.80 -13.09 -27.01
C LEU A 234 16.04 -13.43 -27.87
N GLY A 235 16.23 -12.72 -28.99
CA GLY A 235 17.31 -13.00 -29.95
C GLY A 235 18.68 -12.85 -29.30
N GLY A 236 19.47 -13.93 -29.38
CA GLY A 236 20.80 -14.02 -28.75
C GLY A 236 20.77 -14.19 -27.23
N THR A 237 19.60 -14.18 -26.59
CA THR A 237 19.42 -14.34 -25.15
C THR A 237 19.19 -15.80 -24.79
N ILE A 238 18.30 -16.48 -25.50
CA ILE A 238 17.96 -17.89 -25.27
C ILE A 238 18.12 -18.74 -26.57
N SER A 239 18.47 -20.00 -26.38
CA SER A 239 18.52 -20.98 -27.49
C SER A 239 17.12 -21.54 -27.77
N GLY A 240 16.71 -21.62 -29.05
CA GLY A 240 15.40 -22.16 -29.45
C GLY A 240 14.25 -21.17 -29.32
N ALA A 241 14.50 -19.87 -29.49
CA ALA A 241 13.49 -18.84 -29.56
C ALA A 241 12.47 -19.04 -30.69
N ASP A 242 12.85 -19.73 -31.77
CA ASP A 242 12.01 -19.87 -32.97
C ASP A 242 10.63 -20.50 -32.68
N GLU A 243 10.55 -21.53 -31.83
CA GLU A 243 9.28 -22.17 -31.48
C GLU A 243 8.40 -21.22 -30.62
N ILE A 244 9.03 -20.42 -29.77
CA ILE A 244 8.32 -19.41 -28.97
C ILE A 244 7.74 -18.33 -29.88
N LEU A 245 8.53 -17.89 -30.87
CA LEU A 245 8.09 -16.92 -31.90
C LEU A 245 6.95 -17.48 -32.75
N GLU A 246 6.98 -18.77 -33.05
CA GLU A 246 5.91 -19.45 -33.75
C GLU A 246 4.61 -19.49 -32.94
N TYR A 247 4.65 -19.73 -31.64
CA TYR A 247 3.48 -19.66 -30.78
C TYR A 247 2.90 -18.23 -30.71
N VAL A 248 3.74 -17.20 -30.62
CA VAL A 248 3.33 -15.80 -30.68
C VAL A 248 2.67 -15.47 -32.01
N GLU A 249 3.16 -15.98 -33.13
CA GLU A 249 2.60 -15.73 -34.48
C GLU A 249 1.25 -16.42 -34.68
N ARG A 250 1.06 -17.63 -34.13
CA ARG A 250 -0.10 -18.49 -34.42
C ARG A 250 -1.28 -18.34 -33.46
N HIS A 251 -1.20 -17.59 -32.38
CA HIS A 251 -2.20 -17.59 -31.33
C HIS A 251 -3.61 -17.14 -31.79
N HIS A 252 -3.73 -16.29 -32.81
CA HIS A 252 -5.01 -15.89 -33.38
C HIS A 252 -5.40 -16.69 -34.61
N TYR A 253 -4.45 -17.05 -35.46
CA TYR A 253 -4.65 -17.67 -36.75
C TYR A 253 -3.85 -18.97 -36.84
N HIS A 254 -4.49 -20.06 -37.26
CA HIS A 254 -3.82 -21.35 -37.40
C HIS A 254 -3.38 -22.02 -36.08
N ALA A 255 -4.26 -22.04 -35.08
CA ALA A 255 -4.01 -22.77 -33.83
C ALA A 255 -4.09 -24.31 -34.08
N ASP A 256 -3.17 -24.86 -34.92
CA ASP A 256 -3.20 -26.25 -35.30
C ASP A 256 -2.48 -27.14 -34.29
N THR A 257 -1.53 -26.58 -33.52
CA THR A 257 -0.82 -27.31 -32.44
C THR A 257 -1.56 -27.29 -31.13
N VAL A 258 -1.23 -28.20 -30.23
CA VAL A 258 -1.83 -28.23 -28.85
C VAL A 258 -1.49 -26.95 -28.11
N GLU A 259 -0.25 -26.51 -28.21
CA GLU A 259 0.28 -25.32 -27.55
C GLU A 259 -0.41 -24.04 -28.03
N ALA A 260 -0.57 -23.88 -29.35
CA ALA A 260 -1.25 -22.72 -29.92
C ALA A 260 -2.74 -22.66 -29.51
N ARG A 261 -3.40 -23.83 -29.40
CA ARG A 261 -4.79 -23.92 -28.89
C ARG A 261 -4.88 -23.54 -27.43
N ILE A 262 -3.92 -23.97 -26.59
CA ILE A 262 -3.87 -23.60 -25.17
C ILE A 262 -3.63 -22.10 -25.03
N LEU A 263 -2.73 -21.51 -25.81
CA LEU A 263 -2.48 -20.09 -25.77
C LEU A 263 -3.71 -19.26 -26.14
N LYS A 264 -4.40 -19.66 -27.22
CA LYS A 264 -5.66 -19.02 -27.61
C LYS A 264 -6.74 -19.14 -26.54
N GLU A 265 -6.92 -20.31 -25.95
CA GLU A 265 -7.89 -20.50 -24.85
C GLU A 265 -7.54 -19.66 -23.63
N ALA A 266 -6.25 -19.57 -23.29
CA ALA A 266 -5.75 -18.75 -22.19
C ALA A 266 -6.01 -17.26 -22.43
N ASP A 267 -5.74 -16.77 -23.66
CA ASP A 267 -6.03 -15.40 -24.07
C ASP A 267 -7.54 -15.09 -23.95
N GLU A 268 -8.40 -15.98 -24.43
CA GLU A 268 -9.85 -15.85 -24.32
C GLU A 268 -10.34 -15.85 -22.85
N LEU A 269 -9.78 -16.70 -22.00
CA LEU A 269 -10.12 -16.73 -20.56
C LEU A 269 -9.63 -15.46 -19.82
N ALA A 270 -8.47 -14.94 -20.21
CA ALA A 270 -7.89 -13.74 -19.60
C ALA A 270 -8.60 -12.46 -20.06
N SER A 271 -9.08 -12.40 -21.30
CA SER A 271 -9.60 -11.17 -21.91
C SER A 271 -10.97 -10.74 -21.36
N SER A 272 -11.78 -11.66 -20.82
CA SER A 272 -13.13 -11.38 -20.32
C SER A 272 -14.04 -10.64 -21.33
N ILE A 273 -13.70 -10.70 -22.62
CA ILE A 273 -14.34 -9.93 -23.69
C ILE A 273 -15.85 -10.17 -23.73
N ASP A 274 -16.29 -11.41 -23.68
CA ASP A 274 -17.71 -11.76 -23.78
C ASP A 274 -18.57 -11.06 -22.74
N ARG A 275 -18.06 -10.96 -21.52
CA ARG A 275 -18.71 -10.31 -20.40
C ARG A 275 -18.81 -8.81 -20.61
N LEU A 276 -17.71 -8.17 -20.98
CA LEU A 276 -17.67 -6.72 -21.22
C LEU A 276 -18.49 -6.34 -22.46
N VAL A 277 -18.61 -7.20 -23.46
CA VAL A 277 -19.48 -7.02 -24.63
C VAL A 277 -20.96 -6.99 -24.21
N VAL A 278 -21.38 -7.89 -23.32
CA VAL A 278 -22.78 -7.87 -22.78
C VAL A 278 -23.04 -6.58 -22.03
N LEU A 279 -22.09 -6.14 -21.18
CA LEU A 279 -22.21 -4.87 -20.47
C LEU A 279 -22.19 -3.67 -21.43
N ALA A 280 -21.35 -3.66 -22.46
CA ALA A 280 -21.33 -2.62 -23.47
C ALA A 280 -22.67 -2.52 -24.21
N ARG A 281 -23.26 -3.64 -24.60
CA ARG A 281 -24.59 -3.69 -25.22
C ARG A 281 -25.63 -3.03 -24.33
N GLU A 282 -25.64 -3.39 -23.05
CA GLU A 282 -26.61 -2.85 -22.08
C GLU A 282 -26.41 -1.37 -21.82
N LEU A 283 -25.15 -0.93 -21.60
CA LEU A 283 -24.85 0.39 -21.06
C LEU A 283 -24.70 1.47 -22.12
N ILE A 284 -24.30 1.12 -23.36
CA ILE A 284 -24.09 2.07 -24.46
C ILE A 284 -24.74 1.68 -25.78
N GLY A 285 -25.42 0.53 -25.87
CA GLY A 285 -26.06 0.08 -27.11
C GLY A 285 -27.05 1.10 -27.69
N GLY A 286 -27.83 1.79 -26.85
CA GLY A 286 -28.75 2.85 -27.28
C GLY A 286 -28.06 4.10 -27.83
N GLU A 287 -26.90 4.50 -27.27
CA GLU A 287 -26.13 5.63 -27.80
C GLU A 287 -25.43 5.23 -29.11
N LEU A 288 -24.92 4.02 -29.17
CA LEU A 288 -24.31 3.50 -30.39
C LEU A 288 -25.32 3.42 -31.55
N GLU A 289 -26.57 3.01 -31.29
CA GLU A 289 -27.65 2.97 -32.29
C GLU A 289 -27.98 4.37 -32.83
N LYS A 290 -27.90 5.40 -31.99
CA LYS A 290 -28.12 6.81 -32.45
C LYS A 290 -27.00 7.28 -33.39
N LEU A 291 -25.75 6.85 -33.13
CA LEU A 291 -24.58 7.23 -33.93
C LEU A 291 -24.46 6.40 -35.22
N ALA A 292 -24.84 5.12 -35.16
CA ALA A 292 -24.80 4.18 -36.25
C ALA A 292 -26.07 3.30 -36.25
N PRO A 293 -27.12 3.70 -36.97
CA PRO A 293 -28.37 2.94 -37.05
C PRO A 293 -28.13 1.51 -37.55
N GLY A 294 -28.64 0.53 -36.81
CA GLY A 294 -28.44 -0.90 -37.04
C GLY A 294 -27.27 -1.54 -36.31
N ALA A 295 -26.46 -0.76 -35.59
CA ALA A 295 -25.34 -1.29 -34.79
C ALA A 295 -25.78 -2.21 -33.67
N SER A 296 -26.95 -2.00 -33.09
CA SER A 296 -27.52 -2.86 -32.06
C SER A 296 -27.92 -4.27 -32.57
N ILE A 297 -28.24 -4.39 -33.84
CA ILE A 297 -28.56 -5.65 -34.52
C ILE A 297 -27.28 -6.39 -34.93
N SER A 298 -26.26 -5.63 -35.33
CA SER A 298 -24.93 -6.14 -35.77
C SER A 298 -23.90 -6.15 -34.65
N PHE A 299 -24.29 -6.33 -33.41
CA PHE A 299 -23.40 -6.18 -32.27
C PHE A 299 -22.20 -7.14 -32.30
N ASP A 300 -22.37 -8.32 -32.88
CA ASP A 300 -21.29 -9.28 -33.09
C ASP A 300 -20.25 -8.80 -34.11
N VAL A 301 -20.65 -7.97 -35.10
CA VAL A 301 -19.75 -7.29 -36.02
C VAL A 301 -19.05 -6.13 -35.31
N VAL A 302 -19.77 -5.34 -34.53
CA VAL A 302 -19.25 -4.16 -33.82
C VAL A 302 -18.20 -4.52 -32.78
N TYR A 303 -18.40 -5.63 -32.07
CA TYR A 303 -17.51 -6.11 -31.02
C TYR A 303 -16.75 -7.41 -31.36
N GLY A 304 -16.83 -7.86 -32.59
CA GLY A 304 -16.07 -9.00 -33.11
C GLY A 304 -14.56 -8.71 -33.18
N THR A 305 -13.83 -9.71 -33.69
CA THR A 305 -12.37 -9.63 -33.89
C THR A 305 -11.98 -9.53 -35.38
N GLY A 306 -12.97 -9.45 -36.25
CA GLY A 306 -12.81 -9.43 -37.71
C GLY A 306 -12.41 -8.05 -38.27
N ARG A 307 -12.02 -8.05 -39.54
CA ARG A 307 -11.70 -6.82 -40.26
C ARG A 307 -12.84 -5.80 -40.28
N GLU A 308 -14.09 -6.30 -40.36
CA GLU A 308 -15.30 -5.49 -40.38
C GLU A 308 -15.47 -4.66 -39.09
N THR A 309 -15.07 -5.20 -37.93
CA THR A 309 -15.10 -4.48 -36.65
C THR A 309 -14.20 -3.24 -36.68
N TRP A 310 -13.00 -3.39 -37.19
CA TRP A 310 -12.06 -2.25 -37.26
C TRP A 310 -12.48 -1.21 -38.27
N GLU A 311 -13.05 -1.62 -39.41
CA GLU A 311 -13.62 -0.71 -40.44
C GLU A 311 -14.80 0.06 -39.85
N PHE A 312 -15.66 -0.59 -39.10
CA PHE A 312 -16.80 0.04 -38.39
C PHE A 312 -16.33 1.15 -37.44
N TRP A 313 -15.40 0.86 -36.54
CA TRP A 313 -14.93 1.86 -35.55
C TRP A 313 -14.19 3.03 -36.20
N ARG A 314 -13.44 2.76 -37.27
CA ARG A 314 -12.80 3.81 -38.04
C ARG A 314 -13.84 4.72 -38.71
N GLU A 315 -14.79 4.16 -39.46
CA GLU A 315 -15.82 4.94 -40.14
C GLU A 315 -16.70 5.72 -39.12
N LEU A 316 -17.00 5.14 -37.98
CA LEU A 316 -17.73 5.83 -36.91
C LEU A 316 -16.93 7.02 -36.40
N SER A 317 -15.65 6.88 -36.18
CA SER A 317 -14.78 7.97 -35.71
C SER A 317 -14.59 9.06 -36.74
N GLU A 318 -14.50 8.71 -38.05
CA GLU A 318 -14.43 9.66 -39.15
C GLU A 318 -15.72 10.47 -39.28
N ARG A 319 -16.90 9.82 -39.19
CA ARG A 319 -18.22 10.49 -39.30
C ARG A 319 -18.58 11.29 -38.03
N HIS A 320 -18.15 10.82 -36.85
CA HIS A 320 -18.45 11.40 -35.54
C HIS A 320 -17.19 11.56 -34.73
N PRO A 321 -16.37 12.62 -35.00
CA PRO A 321 -15.14 12.85 -34.23
C PRO A 321 -15.42 12.96 -32.73
N GLY A 322 -14.63 12.28 -31.90
CA GLY A 322 -14.80 12.22 -30.46
C GLY A 322 -15.81 11.16 -29.96
N SER A 323 -16.48 10.41 -30.86
CA SER A 323 -17.48 9.39 -30.50
C SER A 323 -16.92 8.28 -29.62
N ILE A 324 -15.69 7.81 -29.88
CA ILE A 324 -15.03 6.74 -29.08
C ILE A 324 -14.85 7.18 -27.63
N GLU A 325 -14.34 8.38 -27.43
CA GLU A 325 -14.16 8.97 -26.09
C GLU A 325 -15.51 9.15 -25.38
N GLN A 326 -16.51 9.70 -26.09
CA GLN A 326 -17.84 9.92 -25.53
C GLN A 326 -18.55 8.61 -25.16
N LEU A 327 -18.49 7.58 -26.02
CA LEU A 327 -19.03 6.27 -25.72
C LEU A 327 -18.35 5.63 -24.52
N THR A 328 -17.01 5.76 -24.40
CA THR A 328 -16.26 5.28 -23.25
C THR A 328 -16.68 6.02 -21.97
N LYS A 329 -16.80 7.35 -21.99
CA LYS A 329 -17.29 8.12 -20.83
C LYS A 329 -18.71 7.72 -20.44
N THR A 330 -19.60 7.54 -21.42
CA THR A 330 -20.99 7.10 -21.18
C THR A 330 -21.01 5.70 -20.58
N PHE A 331 -20.19 4.77 -21.08
CA PHE A 331 -20.06 3.43 -20.53
C PHE A 331 -19.64 3.48 -19.05
N LEU A 332 -18.58 4.23 -18.74
CA LEU A 332 -18.05 4.36 -17.38
C LEU A 332 -19.07 4.98 -16.42
N LYS A 333 -19.76 6.04 -16.86
CA LYS A 333 -20.82 6.66 -16.06
C LYS A 333 -21.92 5.66 -15.72
N ASN A 334 -22.50 5.01 -16.72
CA ASN A 334 -23.60 4.07 -16.56
C ASN A 334 -23.16 2.83 -15.76
N LEU A 335 -21.91 2.37 -15.96
CA LEU A 335 -21.34 1.28 -15.20
C LEU A 335 -21.21 1.64 -13.70
N ARG A 336 -20.72 2.83 -13.37
CA ARG A 336 -20.58 3.26 -11.97
C ARG A 336 -21.94 3.43 -11.30
N GLU A 337 -22.92 3.98 -11.99
CA GLU A 337 -24.32 4.06 -11.51
C GLU A 337 -24.89 2.66 -11.25
N LYS A 338 -24.64 1.70 -12.15
CA LYS A 338 -25.06 0.31 -11.97
C LYS A 338 -24.31 -0.36 -10.83
N LEU A 339 -23.02 -0.11 -10.70
CA LEU A 339 -22.22 -0.67 -9.64
C LEU A 339 -22.48 0.02 -8.29
N ASP A 340 -23.06 1.19 -8.18
CA ASP A 340 -23.39 2.01 -6.96
C ASP A 340 -22.76 1.51 -5.62
N ARG A 341 -21.65 0.80 -5.72
CA ARG A 341 -21.03 -0.05 -4.73
C ARG A 341 -19.62 0.40 -4.40
N PHE A 342 -19.10 1.33 -5.18
CA PHE A 342 -17.80 1.91 -4.88
C PHE A 342 -17.83 2.65 -3.53
N THR A 343 -19.02 3.07 -3.11
CA THR A 343 -19.26 3.85 -1.90
C THR A 343 -20.09 3.12 -0.84
N LYS A 344 -20.77 2.01 -1.17
CA LYS A 344 -21.66 1.31 -0.21
C LYS A 344 -21.06 0.02 0.34
N PRO A 345 -21.24 -0.26 1.65
CA PRO A 345 -20.69 -1.46 2.30
C PRO A 345 -21.52 -2.73 2.04
N ILE A 346 -22.31 -2.77 0.98
CA ILE A 346 -23.20 -3.88 0.66
C ILE A 346 -22.44 -4.90 -0.21
N ALA A 347 -22.53 -6.17 0.16
CA ALA A 347 -21.96 -7.24 -0.66
C ALA A 347 -22.52 -7.18 -2.09
N PRO A 348 -21.66 -7.24 -3.12
CA PRO A 348 -22.12 -7.17 -4.49
C PRO A 348 -23.04 -8.35 -4.82
N SER A 349 -24.20 -8.06 -5.41
CA SER A 349 -24.95 -9.11 -6.12
C SER A 349 -24.25 -9.37 -7.46
N PRO A 350 -24.22 -10.60 -7.96
CA PRO A 350 -23.74 -10.86 -9.32
C PRO A 350 -24.47 -9.92 -10.29
N ILE A 351 -23.74 -9.37 -11.26
CA ILE A 351 -24.39 -8.58 -12.30
C ILE A 351 -25.22 -9.57 -13.12
N SER A 352 -26.55 -9.48 -13.05
CA SER A 352 -27.45 -10.41 -13.74
C SER A 352 -27.22 -10.39 -15.25
N GLY A 353 -27.15 -11.56 -15.88
CA GLY A 353 -26.96 -11.70 -17.33
C GLY A 353 -25.51 -11.79 -17.82
N GLU A 354 -24.56 -11.98 -16.93
CA GLU A 354 -23.15 -12.16 -17.32
C GLU A 354 -22.90 -13.54 -17.93
N LEU A 355 -22.18 -13.56 -19.04
CA LEU A 355 -21.54 -14.78 -19.55
C LEU A 355 -20.28 -15.05 -18.71
N GLU A 356 -20.33 -16.09 -17.89
CA GLU A 356 -19.22 -16.55 -17.08
C GLU A 356 -18.54 -17.72 -17.79
N ARG A 357 -17.27 -17.57 -18.12
CA ARG A 357 -16.44 -18.69 -18.55
C ARG A 357 -15.77 -19.31 -17.33
N THR A 358 -15.96 -20.59 -17.13
CA THR A 358 -15.34 -21.35 -16.04
C THR A 358 -14.42 -22.42 -16.59
N SER A 359 -13.33 -22.67 -15.90
CA SER A 359 -12.47 -23.83 -16.16
C SER A 359 -12.41 -24.71 -14.92
N GLN A 360 -12.68 -25.99 -15.08
CA GLN A 360 -12.52 -26.97 -14.02
C GLN A 360 -11.08 -27.49 -13.92
N GLU A 361 -10.26 -27.18 -14.90
CA GLU A 361 -8.84 -27.55 -14.96
C GLU A 361 -7.96 -26.67 -14.09
N LEU A 362 -8.43 -25.47 -13.75
CA LEU A 362 -7.72 -24.48 -12.94
C LEU A 362 -8.47 -24.17 -11.64
N ILE A 363 -7.69 -23.86 -10.63
CA ILE A 363 -8.21 -23.32 -9.36
C ILE A 363 -7.66 -21.93 -9.08
N ILE A 364 -8.45 -21.14 -8.38
CA ILE A 364 -7.98 -19.99 -7.64
C ILE A 364 -7.90 -20.39 -6.17
N GLY A 365 -6.70 -20.34 -5.63
CA GLY A 365 -6.41 -20.56 -4.22
C GLY A 365 -6.29 -19.25 -3.46
N LEU A 366 -6.78 -19.22 -2.24
CA LEU A 366 -6.67 -18.10 -1.30
C LEU A 366 -6.11 -18.59 0.02
N MET A 367 -4.93 -18.12 0.40
CA MET A 367 -4.34 -18.32 1.72
C MET A 367 -4.51 -17.03 2.54
N ASP A 368 -4.96 -17.14 3.79
CA ASP A 368 -5.21 -16.03 4.71
C ASP A 368 -4.51 -16.30 6.05
N LEU A 369 -3.71 -15.35 6.51
CA LEU A 369 -3.08 -15.42 7.83
C LEU A 369 -4.06 -14.92 8.89
N GLY A 370 -4.42 -15.78 9.82
CA GLY A 370 -5.32 -15.43 10.93
C GLY A 370 -4.56 -14.98 12.18
N GLY A 371 -5.07 -13.94 12.86
CA GLY A 371 -4.50 -13.47 14.12
C GLY A 371 -3.23 -12.61 13.96
N ILE A 372 -3.06 -11.93 12.84
CA ILE A 372 -1.89 -11.07 12.57
C ILE A 372 -1.75 -9.99 13.63
N GLN A 373 -2.83 -9.26 13.93
CA GLN A 373 -2.79 -8.18 14.90
C GLN A 373 -2.43 -8.70 16.30
N ASP A 374 -3.05 -9.80 16.71
CA ASP A 374 -2.74 -10.44 18.00
C ASP A 374 -1.30 -10.93 18.06
N PHE A 375 -0.73 -11.37 16.94
CA PHE A 375 0.65 -11.78 16.86
C PHE A 375 1.62 -10.58 16.98
N ILE A 376 1.41 -9.51 16.24
CA ILE A 376 2.27 -8.33 16.22
C ILE A 376 2.17 -7.58 17.55
N THR A 377 0.96 -7.38 18.07
CA THR A 377 0.73 -6.56 19.26
C THR A 377 0.96 -7.27 20.59
N ARG A 378 1.29 -8.54 20.59
CA ARG A 378 1.61 -9.25 21.85
C ARG A 378 2.96 -8.87 22.47
N PHE A 379 3.85 -8.26 21.72
CA PHE A 379 5.18 -7.92 22.17
C PHE A 379 5.23 -6.48 22.69
N THR A 380 5.86 -6.29 23.86
CA THR A 380 5.98 -4.96 24.49
C THR A 380 7.21 -4.19 24.02
N ASP A 381 8.17 -4.85 23.37
CA ASP A 381 9.37 -4.23 22.83
C ASP A 381 9.21 -3.96 21.33
N LEU A 382 9.56 -2.73 20.90
CA LEU A 382 9.43 -2.26 19.53
C LEU A 382 10.17 -3.16 18.51
N ARG A 383 11.37 -3.66 18.89
CA ARG A 383 12.19 -4.50 18.02
C ARG A 383 11.52 -5.84 17.74
N CYS A 384 10.84 -6.39 18.76
CA CYS A 384 10.05 -7.61 18.59
C CYS A 384 8.78 -7.37 17.77
N VAL A 385 8.11 -6.23 17.92
CA VAL A 385 6.95 -5.83 17.11
C VAL A 385 7.34 -5.74 15.65
N GLU A 386 8.47 -5.12 15.37
CA GLU A 386 8.99 -4.95 14.02
C GLU A 386 9.43 -6.29 13.40
N ALA A 387 10.16 -7.09 14.15
CA ALA A 387 10.52 -8.44 13.72
C ALA A 387 9.26 -9.28 13.41
N ALA A 388 8.24 -9.21 14.25
CA ALA A 388 6.96 -9.90 14.04
C ALA A 388 6.26 -9.43 12.76
N SER A 389 6.29 -8.13 12.46
CA SER A 389 5.71 -7.58 11.23
C SER A 389 6.46 -8.08 9.99
N ILE A 390 7.79 -8.00 9.96
CA ILE A 390 8.60 -8.51 8.85
C ILE A 390 8.38 -10.02 8.64
N ILE A 391 8.18 -10.77 9.71
CA ILE A 391 7.87 -12.20 9.61
C ILE A 391 6.52 -12.41 8.92
N VAL A 392 5.49 -11.65 9.27
CA VAL A 392 4.17 -11.73 8.60
C VAL A 392 4.30 -11.42 7.12
N ASP A 393 5.01 -10.35 6.77
CA ASP A 393 5.27 -10.00 5.38
C ASP A 393 6.07 -11.09 4.66
N SER A 394 7.09 -11.65 5.32
CA SER A 394 7.88 -12.75 4.77
C SER A 394 7.05 -14.03 4.56
N MET A 395 6.17 -14.37 5.51
CA MET A 395 5.24 -15.50 5.35
C MET A 395 4.34 -15.28 4.12
N THR A 396 3.79 -14.07 3.98
CA THR A 396 2.83 -13.73 2.92
C THR A 396 3.51 -13.62 1.56
N MET A 397 4.56 -12.82 1.45
CA MET A 397 5.14 -12.42 0.16
C MET A 397 6.26 -13.34 -0.32
N ALA A 398 6.80 -14.21 0.55
CA ALA A 398 7.89 -15.10 0.20
C ALA A 398 7.62 -16.56 0.57
N GLN A 399 7.40 -16.89 1.85
CA GLN A 399 7.36 -18.27 2.31
C GLN A 399 6.19 -19.06 1.70
N MET A 400 4.97 -18.52 1.72
CA MET A 400 3.81 -19.18 1.10
C MET A 400 3.94 -19.31 -0.42
N PRO A 401 4.34 -18.28 -1.19
CA PRO A 401 4.64 -18.44 -2.61
C PRO A 401 5.74 -19.45 -2.92
N ILE A 402 6.81 -19.50 -2.13
CA ILE A 402 7.89 -20.48 -2.29
C ILE A 402 7.39 -21.90 -1.96
N LEU A 403 6.51 -22.06 -0.95
CA LEU A 403 5.88 -23.35 -0.64
C LEU A 403 5.11 -23.91 -1.84
N ILE A 404 4.31 -23.07 -2.51
CA ILE A 404 3.59 -23.46 -3.73
C ILE A 404 4.58 -23.90 -4.80
N HIS A 405 5.63 -23.12 -5.02
CA HIS A 405 6.67 -23.48 -5.99
C HIS A 405 7.36 -24.82 -5.68
N GLU A 406 7.80 -25.01 -4.43
CA GLU A 406 8.44 -26.27 -4.01
C GLU A 406 7.52 -27.48 -4.17
N THR A 407 6.22 -27.31 -3.89
CA THR A 407 5.21 -28.36 -4.09
C THR A 407 5.16 -28.78 -5.55
N LEU A 408 5.03 -27.81 -6.45
CA LEU A 408 4.90 -28.08 -7.87
C LEU A 408 6.20 -28.62 -8.50
N ALA A 409 7.34 -28.13 -8.03
CA ALA A 409 8.65 -28.62 -8.47
C ALA A 409 8.93 -30.05 -8.01
N SER A 410 8.49 -30.45 -6.81
CA SER A 410 8.72 -31.79 -6.27
C SER A 410 7.79 -32.85 -6.85
N GLU A 411 6.53 -32.55 -7.04
CA GLU A 411 5.52 -33.53 -7.46
C GLU A 411 5.27 -33.53 -8.99
N GLY A 412 5.42 -32.39 -9.65
CA GLY A 412 5.21 -32.25 -11.08
C GLY A 412 6.46 -31.97 -11.91
N GLY A 413 7.63 -31.72 -11.29
CA GLY A 413 8.84 -31.30 -11.99
C GLY A 413 8.71 -29.98 -12.73
N VAL A 414 7.72 -29.14 -12.39
CA VAL A 414 7.31 -27.96 -13.13
C VAL A 414 7.62 -26.71 -12.34
N HIS A 415 8.14 -25.71 -13.02
CA HIS A 415 8.41 -24.39 -12.46
C HIS A 415 7.10 -23.61 -12.28
N TYR A 416 6.85 -23.07 -11.08
CA TYR A 416 5.68 -22.23 -10.82
C TYR A 416 5.94 -20.78 -11.20
N PRO A 417 5.15 -20.16 -12.08
CA PRO A 417 5.39 -18.80 -12.56
C PRO A 417 5.05 -17.74 -11.51
N ILE A 418 5.83 -16.67 -11.48
CA ILE A 418 5.61 -15.54 -10.55
C ILE A 418 4.27 -14.87 -10.81
N GLU A 419 3.87 -14.71 -12.05
CA GLU A 419 2.61 -14.08 -12.46
C GLU A 419 1.37 -14.88 -12.07
N ALA A 420 1.51 -16.14 -11.70
CA ALA A 420 0.41 -16.93 -11.18
C ALA A 420 0.05 -16.57 -9.72
N ILE A 421 0.89 -15.81 -9.02
CA ILE A 421 0.52 -15.10 -7.79
C ILE A 421 -0.19 -13.81 -8.19
N LEU A 422 -1.52 -13.77 -8.04
CA LEU A 422 -2.34 -12.61 -8.37
C LEU A 422 -2.17 -11.49 -7.35
N TYR A 423 -2.10 -11.87 -6.08
CA TYR A 423 -1.96 -10.96 -4.96
C TYR A 423 -1.18 -11.61 -3.82
N ALA A 424 -0.29 -10.86 -3.18
CA ALA A 424 0.44 -11.31 -1.99
C ALA A 424 0.81 -10.08 -1.14
N ALA A 425 -0.07 -9.71 -0.22
CA ALA A 425 0.15 -8.63 0.75
C ALA A 425 -0.88 -8.71 1.89
N GLY A 426 -0.61 -8.03 3.00
CA GLY A 426 -1.55 -7.89 4.11
C GLY A 426 -1.99 -9.22 4.75
N GLY A 427 -1.17 -10.26 4.67
CA GLY A 427 -1.51 -11.59 5.19
C GLY A 427 -2.30 -12.47 4.22
N VAL A 428 -2.55 -12.01 2.99
CA VAL A 428 -3.34 -12.74 1.98
C VAL A 428 -2.49 -13.08 0.77
N VAL A 429 -2.60 -14.32 0.28
CA VAL A 429 -2.02 -14.77 -0.98
C VAL A 429 -3.11 -15.37 -1.85
N GLU A 430 -3.36 -14.77 -3.01
CA GLU A 430 -4.28 -15.27 -4.03
C GLU A 430 -3.48 -15.73 -5.25
N PHE A 431 -3.77 -16.93 -5.73
CA PHE A 431 -2.96 -17.56 -6.78
C PHE A 431 -3.76 -18.49 -7.69
N ILE A 432 -3.23 -18.69 -8.91
CA ILE A 432 -3.73 -19.66 -9.89
C ILE A 432 -2.89 -20.94 -9.78
N ALA A 433 -3.54 -22.11 -9.82
CA ALA A 433 -2.84 -23.39 -9.94
C ALA A 433 -3.63 -24.42 -10.76
N PRO A 434 -2.97 -25.43 -11.34
CA PRO A 434 -3.60 -26.59 -11.94
C PRO A 434 -4.39 -27.39 -10.89
N ARG A 435 -5.56 -27.87 -11.26
CA ARG A 435 -6.44 -28.60 -10.36
C ARG A 435 -5.82 -29.89 -9.81
N LYS A 436 -5.09 -30.62 -10.65
CA LYS A 436 -4.47 -31.90 -10.29
C LYS A 436 -3.45 -31.80 -9.15
N LEU A 437 -2.90 -30.61 -8.89
CA LEU A 437 -1.87 -30.40 -7.86
C LEU A 437 -2.44 -29.85 -6.53
N LEU A 438 -3.78 -29.75 -6.42
CA LEU A 438 -4.44 -29.21 -5.24
C LEU A 438 -4.16 -30.02 -3.96
N ASP A 439 -4.21 -31.34 -4.04
CA ASP A 439 -4.01 -32.22 -2.88
C ASP A 439 -2.57 -32.13 -2.36
N ASP A 440 -1.61 -31.96 -3.25
CA ASP A 440 -0.19 -31.79 -2.88
C ASP A 440 0.05 -30.42 -2.23
N ILE A 441 -0.60 -29.37 -2.72
CA ILE A 441 -0.57 -28.05 -2.08
C ILE A 441 -1.15 -28.14 -0.65
N ILE A 442 -2.31 -28.79 -0.48
CA ILE A 442 -2.94 -28.97 0.83
C ILE A 442 -2.01 -29.76 1.78
N LYS A 443 -1.40 -30.83 1.29
CA LYS A 443 -0.48 -31.66 2.08
C LYS A 443 0.73 -30.87 2.59
N LYS A 444 1.40 -30.10 1.70
CA LYS A 444 2.55 -29.26 2.07
C LYS A 444 2.15 -28.11 3.00
N LEU A 445 0.98 -27.51 2.74
CA LEU A 445 0.44 -26.48 3.61
C LEU A 445 0.17 -27.00 5.03
N ASN A 446 -0.36 -28.22 5.18
CA ASN A 446 -0.57 -28.83 6.49
C ASN A 446 0.75 -29.11 7.21
N GLN A 447 1.83 -29.46 6.49
CA GLN A 447 3.17 -29.58 7.08
C GLN A 447 3.65 -28.22 7.62
N LEU A 448 3.51 -27.15 6.84
CA LEU A 448 3.86 -25.79 7.30
C LEU A 448 3.01 -25.36 8.50
N ARG A 449 1.69 -25.63 8.47
CA ARG A 449 0.79 -25.35 9.61
C ARG A 449 1.25 -26.01 10.90
N SER A 450 1.71 -27.25 10.86
CA SER A 450 2.23 -27.95 12.04
C SER A 450 3.47 -27.25 12.59
N ILE A 451 4.39 -26.80 11.73
CA ILE A 451 5.59 -26.07 12.14
C ILE A 451 5.22 -24.71 12.76
N ILE A 452 4.36 -23.92 12.12
CA ILE A 452 3.98 -22.59 12.65
C ILE A 452 3.17 -22.66 13.95
N ALA A 453 2.36 -23.70 14.14
CA ALA A 453 1.57 -23.89 15.35
C ALA A 453 2.46 -24.09 16.59
N GLU A 454 3.57 -24.83 16.47
CA GLU A 454 4.53 -25.04 17.54
C GLU A 454 5.06 -23.72 18.12
N TYR A 455 5.24 -22.73 17.25
CA TYR A 455 5.78 -21.41 17.61
C TYR A 455 4.73 -20.31 17.78
N ARG A 456 3.43 -20.65 17.68
CA ARG A 456 2.31 -19.72 17.78
C ARG A 456 2.41 -18.50 16.84
N TYR A 457 2.83 -18.72 15.60
CA TYR A 457 2.72 -17.75 14.53
C TYR A 457 1.28 -17.61 14.04
N PRO A 458 0.95 -16.60 13.23
CA PRO A 458 -0.36 -16.49 12.61
C PRO A 458 -0.79 -17.77 11.89
N SER A 459 -2.00 -18.23 12.12
CA SER A 459 -2.51 -19.45 11.51
C SER A 459 -2.74 -19.25 9.99
N ILE A 460 -2.39 -20.25 9.18
CA ILE A 460 -2.67 -20.20 7.74
C ILE A 460 -4.01 -20.87 7.46
N ARG A 461 -4.96 -20.15 6.89
CA ARG A 461 -6.21 -20.68 6.37
C ARG A 461 -6.13 -20.79 4.86
N PHE A 462 -6.80 -21.78 4.29
CA PHE A 462 -6.80 -22.02 2.85
C PHE A 462 -8.20 -22.32 2.34
N ALA A 463 -8.60 -21.56 1.34
CA ALA A 463 -9.81 -21.76 0.55
C ALA A 463 -9.46 -21.83 -0.94
N TRP A 464 -10.29 -22.46 -1.74
CA TRP A 464 -10.10 -22.51 -3.18
C TRP A 464 -11.45 -22.65 -3.90
N THR A 465 -11.48 -22.28 -5.18
CA THR A 465 -12.62 -22.48 -6.07
C THR A 465 -12.11 -22.75 -7.50
N ALA A 466 -12.97 -23.36 -8.33
CA ALA A 466 -12.66 -23.45 -9.75
C ALA A 466 -12.52 -22.06 -10.38
N PHE A 467 -11.66 -21.95 -11.38
CA PHE A 467 -11.42 -20.70 -12.10
C PHE A 467 -12.70 -20.16 -12.75
N SER A 468 -12.87 -18.85 -12.68
CA SER A 468 -13.97 -18.14 -13.33
C SER A 468 -13.46 -16.80 -13.87
N SER A 469 -13.88 -16.43 -15.08
CA SER A 469 -13.61 -15.11 -15.64
C SER A 469 -14.32 -13.99 -14.88
N SER A 470 -15.39 -14.30 -14.12
CA SER A 470 -16.09 -13.36 -13.25
C SER A 470 -15.44 -13.28 -11.88
N TYR A 471 -14.71 -12.20 -11.59
CA TYR A 471 -14.10 -12.02 -10.28
C TYR A 471 -15.15 -11.84 -9.16
N THR A 472 -16.28 -11.23 -9.44
CA THR A 472 -17.37 -11.07 -8.46
C THR A 472 -17.90 -12.45 -7.99
N SER A 473 -18.16 -13.36 -8.92
CA SER A 473 -18.60 -14.72 -8.59
C SER A 473 -17.52 -15.51 -7.87
N LEU A 474 -16.28 -15.35 -8.31
CA LEU A 474 -15.10 -16.00 -7.74
C LEU A 474 -14.85 -15.53 -6.30
N SER A 475 -14.81 -14.23 -6.05
CA SER A 475 -14.57 -13.67 -4.72
C SER A 475 -15.67 -14.06 -3.73
N GLN A 476 -16.94 -14.09 -4.14
CA GLN A 476 -18.04 -14.55 -3.30
C GLN A 476 -17.89 -16.02 -2.88
N ARG A 477 -17.50 -16.89 -3.83
CA ARG A 477 -17.23 -18.31 -3.52
C ARG A 477 -16.05 -18.44 -2.56
N LEU A 478 -14.94 -17.76 -2.83
CA LEU A 478 -13.76 -17.76 -1.96
C LEU A 478 -14.07 -17.22 -0.57
N GLU A 479 -14.77 -16.08 -0.47
CA GLU A 479 -15.17 -15.52 0.83
C GLU A 479 -16.05 -16.47 1.62
N ARG A 480 -17.00 -17.12 0.98
CA ARG A 480 -17.87 -18.11 1.62
C ARG A 480 -17.04 -19.26 2.20
N GLU A 481 -16.17 -19.85 1.39
CA GLU A 481 -15.30 -20.95 1.82
C GLU A 481 -14.34 -20.48 2.94
N MET A 482 -13.76 -19.30 2.81
CA MET A 482 -12.87 -18.74 3.83
C MET A 482 -13.60 -18.47 5.16
N ARG A 483 -14.86 -17.97 5.11
CA ARG A 483 -15.68 -17.79 6.32
C ARG A 483 -15.94 -19.11 7.03
N LEU A 484 -16.23 -20.19 6.28
CA LEU A 484 -16.38 -21.52 6.85
C LEU A 484 -15.09 -21.99 7.52
N LYS A 485 -13.93 -21.73 6.91
CA LYS A 485 -12.62 -22.04 7.51
C LYS A 485 -12.34 -21.21 8.76
N LYS A 486 -12.73 -19.95 8.80
CA LYS A 486 -12.62 -19.08 10.00
C LYS A 486 -13.50 -19.55 11.17
N LEU A 487 -14.62 -20.21 10.89
CA LEU A 487 -15.53 -20.76 11.90
C LEU A 487 -15.12 -22.18 12.36
N SER A 488 -14.26 -22.86 11.60
CA SER A 488 -13.82 -24.21 11.91
C SER A 488 -12.67 -24.17 12.92
N PRO A 489 -12.71 -24.92 14.03
CA PRO A 489 -11.62 -25.00 14.98
C PRO A 489 -10.47 -25.87 14.43
N GLU A 490 -9.83 -25.41 13.36
CA GLU A 490 -8.62 -26.04 12.82
C GLU A 490 -7.36 -25.71 13.68
N GLU A 491 -7.51 -24.92 14.74
CA GLU A 491 -6.42 -24.64 15.66
C GLU A 491 -6.09 -25.89 16.47
N ILE A 492 -4.92 -26.41 16.22
CA ILE A 492 -4.31 -27.41 17.09
C ILE A 492 -4.12 -26.72 18.44
N LEU A 493 -4.93 -27.11 19.42
CA LEU A 493 -4.73 -26.71 20.81
C LEU A 493 -3.39 -27.32 21.24
N CYS A 494 -2.33 -26.50 21.25
CA CYS A 494 -1.08 -26.93 21.86
C CYS A 494 -1.34 -27.18 23.33
N GLU A 495 -1.02 -28.40 23.81
CA GLU A 495 -1.03 -28.68 25.23
C GLU A 495 -0.08 -27.71 25.93
N ILE A 496 -0.64 -26.87 26.79
CA ILE A 496 0.15 -25.97 27.62
C ILE A 496 0.63 -26.77 28.79
N ASP A 497 1.93 -26.99 28.87
CA ASP A 497 2.54 -27.55 30.07
C ASP A 497 2.56 -26.55 31.22
N TRP A 498 1.48 -26.52 31.97
CA TRP A 498 1.30 -25.65 33.13
C TRP A 498 2.37 -25.87 34.22
N SER A 499 3.00 -27.05 34.27
CA SER A 499 4.01 -27.35 35.28
C SER A 499 5.28 -26.48 35.11
N THR A 500 5.61 -26.11 33.87
CA THR A 500 6.77 -25.25 33.60
C THR A 500 6.45 -23.76 33.80
N MET A 501 5.17 -23.34 33.74
CA MET A 501 4.77 -21.96 33.94
C MET A 501 4.71 -21.52 35.41
N VAL A 502 4.46 -22.45 36.34
CA VAL A 502 4.25 -22.14 37.76
C VAL A 502 5.57 -21.87 38.52
N SER A 503 6.70 -22.28 37.99
CA SER A 503 7.99 -22.27 38.71
C SER A 503 8.98 -21.20 38.25
N ARG A 504 8.71 -20.45 37.15
CA ARG A 504 9.63 -19.46 36.57
C ARG A 504 8.93 -18.11 36.34
N ALA A 505 9.71 -17.02 36.45
CA ALA A 505 9.24 -15.72 36.02
C ALA A 505 8.84 -15.74 34.54
N LEU A 506 7.77 -15.04 34.19
CA LEU A 506 7.35 -14.89 32.80
C LEU A 506 8.27 -13.93 32.04
N CYS A 507 8.40 -14.15 30.75
CA CYS A 507 9.10 -13.25 29.82
C CYS A 507 8.58 -11.83 29.94
N ASN A 508 9.48 -10.86 30.09
CA ASN A 508 9.14 -9.43 30.22
C ASN A 508 8.70 -8.76 28.92
N ILE A 509 8.75 -9.49 27.79
CA ILE A 509 8.31 -8.99 26.48
C ILE A 509 6.94 -9.54 26.09
N CYS A 510 6.74 -10.87 26.11
CA CYS A 510 5.49 -11.48 25.66
C CYS A 510 4.53 -11.89 26.79
N TYR A 511 5.01 -11.97 28.01
CA TYR A 511 4.26 -12.45 29.21
C TYR A 511 3.59 -13.83 29.04
N ASP A 512 4.02 -14.62 28.04
CA ASP A 512 3.39 -15.87 27.61
C ASP A 512 4.24 -17.11 27.90
N LYS A 513 5.56 -16.97 27.95
CA LYS A 513 6.50 -18.08 28.17
C LYS A 513 7.43 -17.81 29.34
N PRO A 514 7.97 -18.85 29.99
CA PRO A 514 9.00 -18.68 31.00
C PRO A 514 10.20 -17.91 30.51
N ALA A 515 10.71 -16.99 31.31
CA ALA A 515 11.91 -16.24 31.04
C ALA A 515 13.17 -17.08 31.24
N GLU A 516 14.20 -16.78 30.45
CA GLU A 516 15.59 -17.23 30.69
C GLU A 516 16.32 -16.21 31.58
N ASP A 517 17.61 -16.37 31.79
CA ASP A 517 18.42 -15.57 32.72
C ASP A 517 18.42 -14.07 32.41
N ASN A 518 18.20 -13.69 31.15
CA ASN A 518 18.10 -12.29 30.69
C ASN A 518 16.69 -11.67 30.86
N GLY A 519 15.75 -12.40 31.46
CA GLY A 519 14.35 -11.96 31.65
C GLY A 519 13.49 -12.12 30.40
N ARG A 520 14.00 -12.70 29.32
CA ARG A 520 13.29 -12.95 28.06
C ARG A 520 13.17 -14.45 27.82
N CYS A 521 12.13 -14.89 27.13
CA CYS A 521 12.13 -16.25 26.59
C CYS A 521 12.99 -16.29 25.30
N LYS A 522 13.50 -17.45 24.95
CA LYS A 522 14.34 -17.65 23.77
C LYS A 522 13.78 -17.00 22.51
N ARG A 523 12.48 -17.19 22.25
CA ARG A 523 11.81 -16.60 21.08
C ARG A 523 11.85 -15.06 21.08
N CYS A 524 11.54 -14.43 22.21
CA CYS A 524 11.59 -12.98 22.30
C CYS A 524 13.01 -12.43 22.20
N ASP A 525 14.00 -13.20 22.66
CA ASP A 525 15.41 -12.83 22.50
C ASP A 525 15.85 -12.93 21.04
N ASP A 526 15.49 -14.00 20.34
CA ASP A 526 15.70 -14.15 18.89
C ASP A 526 15.03 -13.04 18.07
N LEU A 527 13.77 -12.67 18.40
CA LEU A 527 13.05 -11.57 17.73
C LEU A 527 13.69 -10.22 18.03
N TYR A 528 14.09 -9.99 19.26
CA TYR A 528 14.75 -8.76 19.69
C TYR A 528 16.08 -8.55 18.95
N GLU A 529 16.89 -9.59 18.87
CA GLU A 529 18.16 -9.56 18.14
C GLU A 529 17.92 -9.32 16.65
N PHE A 530 16.99 -10.05 16.06
CA PHE A 530 16.63 -9.91 14.66
C PHE A 530 16.12 -8.51 14.34
N GLY A 531 15.16 -7.96 15.08
CA GLY A 531 14.64 -6.61 14.87
C GLY A 531 15.72 -5.54 15.02
N THR A 532 16.61 -5.69 16.01
CA THR A 532 17.73 -4.77 16.20
C THR A 532 18.70 -4.81 15.02
N GLN A 533 19.16 -5.98 14.63
CA GLN A 533 20.24 -6.15 13.66
C GLN A 533 19.78 -6.03 12.21
N VAL A 534 18.57 -6.51 11.92
CA VAL A 534 18.11 -6.60 10.54
C VAL A 534 17.38 -5.35 10.09
N HIS A 535 16.55 -4.75 10.92
CA HIS A 535 15.70 -3.64 10.50
C HIS A 535 16.34 -2.28 10.75
N PHE A 536 16.51 -1.89 12.00
CA PHE A 536 17.04 -0.57 12.35
C PHE A 536 18.48 -0.37 11.91
N ARG A 537 19.35 -1.34 12.16
CA ARG A 537 20.77 -1.24 11.77
C ARG A 537 20.93 -1.00 10.27
N ARG A 538 20.19 -1.73 9.44
CA ARG A 538 20.34 -1.63 7.99
C ARG A 538 19.76 -0.35 7.43
N ARG A 539 18.68 0.17 7.98
CA ARG A 539 18.21 1.51 7.63
C ARG A 539 19.23 2.57 8.01
N TYR A 540 19.90 2.37 9.13
CA TYR A 540 20.97 3.28 9.57
C TYR A 540 22.24 3.19 8.70
N GLU A 541 22.64 2.00 8.31
CA GLU A 541 23.80 1.75 7.45
C GLU A 541 23.54 1.95 5.96
N SER A 542 22.28 2.21 5.56
CA SER A 542 21.90 2.44 4.15
C SER A 542 21.89 3.93 3.83
N ALA A 543 22.30 4.26 2.61
CA ALA A 543 22.09 5.59 2.05
C ALA A 543 20.64 5.77 1.60
N HIS A 544 20.06 6.94 1.86
CA HIS A 544 18.68 7.30 1.50
C HIS A 544 18.68 8.51 0.57
N GLU A 545 17.78 8.53 -0.41
CA GLU A 545 17.56 9.72 -1.21
C GLU A 545 16.60 10.66 -0.47
N ILE A 546 17.09 11.82 -0.03
CA ILE A 546 16.34 12.82 0.73
C ILE A 546 16.56 14.18 0.08
N GLY A 547 15.48 14.83 -0.37
CA GLY A 547 15.58 16.14 -1.04
C GLY A 547 16.42 16.12 -2.33
N GLY A 548 16.42 14.97 -3.04
CA GLY A 548 17.23 14.79 -4.26
C GLY A 548 18.72 14.56 -4.02
N LYS A 549 19.13 14.32 -2.77
CA LYS A 549 20.52 14.02 -2.37
C LYS A 549 20.61 12.66 -1.73
N ILE A 550 21.75 12.00 -1.92
CA ILE A 550 22.06 10.75 -1.22
C ILE A 550 22.60 11.08 0.17
N VAL A 551 21.93 10.61 1.19
CA VAL A 551 22.18 10.90 2.60
C VAL A 551 22.49 9.62 3.35
N GLU A 552 23.61 9.58 4.03
CA GLU A 552 23.99 8.50 4.93
C GLU A 552 23.67 8.90 6.38
N PRO A 553 22.86 8.11 7.11
CA PRO A 553 22.44 8.44 8.47
C PRO A 553 23.61 8.67 9.43
N GLU A 554 24.70 7.90 9.30
CA GLU A 554 25.89 8.06 10.12
C GLU A 554 26.51 9.47 9.98
N HIS A 555 26.51 10.04 8.78
CA HIS A 555 26.97 11.40 8.55
C HIS A 555 26.04 12.45 9.14
N VAL A 556 24.73 12.22 9.13
CA VAL A 556 23.71 13.13 9.67
C VAL A 556 23.74 13.15 11.20
N PHE A 557 23.80 11.97 11.83
CA PHE A 557 23.83 11.86 13.30
C PHE A 557 25.24 11.95 13.88
N GLN A 558 26.28 11.83 13.06
CA GLN A 558 27.71 11.84 13.43
C GLN A 558 28.05 10.80 14.52
N GLN A 559 27.39 9.66 14.49
CA GLN A 559 27.52 8.58 15.45
C GLN A 559 27.47 7.23 14.75
N PRO A 560 28.26 6.24 15.23
CA PRO A 560 28.17 4.88 14.71
C PRO A 560 26.90 4.17 15.22
N TRP A 561 26.46 3.13 14.51
CA TRP A 561 25.29 2.34 14.87
C TRP A 561 25.29 1.85 16.33
N GLU A 562 26.44 1.39 16.84
CA GLU A 562 26.57 0.85 18.19
C GLU A 562 26.18 1.86 19.28
N SER A 563 26.32 3.15 19.00
CA SER A 563 25.90 4.23 19.87
C SER A 563 24.41 4.49 19.78
N ILE A 564 23.89 4.62 18.56
CA ILE A 564 22.47 4.92 18.26
C ILE A 564 21.54 3.77 18.63
N SER A 565 21.98 2.52 18.47
CA SER A 565 21.16 1.31 18.65
C SER A 565 20.46 1.20 20.01
N LYS A 566 21.03 1.81 21.03
CA LYS A 566 20.46 1.83 22.39
C LYS A 566 19.29 2.79 22.57
N TYR A 567 19.16 3.75 21.65
CA TYR A 567 18.27 4.91 21.76
C TYR A 567 17.41 5.10 20.49
N VAL A 568 17.09 4.02 19.78
CA VAL A 568 16.35 4.11 18.52
C VAL A 568 15.00 4.80 18.70
N VAL A 569 14.29 4.53 19.80
CA VAL A 569 12.98 5.14 20.07
C VAL A 569 13.09 6.64 20.29
N GLU A 570 14.13 7.07 21.01
CA GLU A 570 14.40 8.49 21.25
C GLU A 570 14.80 9.21 19.95
N VAL A 571 15.57 8.56 19.07
CA VAL A 571 15.89 9.09 17.75
C VAL A 571 14.64 9.23 16.90
N ILE A 572 13.74 8.23 16.88
CA ILE A 572 12.45 8.31 16.20
C ILE A 572 11.58 9.43 16.80
N ALA A 573 11.61 9.65 18.11
CA ALA A 573 10.91 10.75 18.77
C ALA A 573 11.53 12.14 18.46
N GLY A 574 12.64 12.19 17.72
CA GLY A 574 13.28 13.44 17.28
C GLY A 574 14.41 13.95 18.20
N HIS A 575 14.91 13.13 19.13
CA HIS A 575 16.14 13.47 19.87
C HIS A 575 17.35 13.27 18.98
N ASP A 576 18.28 14.20 18.99
CA ASP A 576 19.59 14.00 18.39
C ASP A 576 20.60 13.39 19.38
N TRP A 577 21.71 12.89 18.85
CA TRP A 577 22.71 12.26 19.69
C TRP A 577 23.32 13.23 20.73
N ASN A 578 23.52 14.48 20.39
CA ASN A 578 24.12 15.47 21.30
C ASN A 578 23.20 15.72 22.52
N GLU A 579 21.89 15.70 22.33
CA GLU A 579 20.92 15.77 23.42
C GLU A 579 20.99 14.51 24.29
N LEU A 580 21.04 13.34 23.68
CA LEU A 580 21.14 12.07 24.39
C LEU A 580 22.46 11.94 25.16
N GLU A 581 23.57 12.37 24.58
CA GLU A 581 24.87 12.35 25.22
C GLU A 581 24.91 13.25 26.47
N ARG A 582 24.41 14.49 26.36
CA ARG A 582 24.28 15.41 27.51
C ARG A 582 23.47 14.78 28.64
N LYS A 583 22.39 14.09 28.33
CA LYS A 583 21.59 13.39 29.33
C LYS A 583 22.37 12.25 30.01
N ILE A 584 23.10 11.44 29.22
CA ILE A 584 23.90 10.33 29.75
C ILE A 584 24.96 10.86 30.73
N ARG A 585 25.54 12.01 30.44
CA ARG A 585 26.50 12.69 31.29
C ARG A 585 25.86 13.37 32.52
N GLY A 586 24.54 13.48 32.59
CA GLY A 586 23.86 14.16 33.68
C GLY A 586 23.90 15.69 33.64
N ASP A 587 24.37 16.27 32.51
CA ASP A 587 24.63 17.71 32.40
C ASP A 587 23.37 18.55 32.08
N ALA A 588 22.25 17.95 31.76
CA ALA A 588 21.01 18.67 31.47
C ALA A 588 19.76 17.86 31.77
N ALA A 589 18.71 18.50 32.30
CA ALA A 589 17.37 17.94 32.33
C ALA A 589 16.83 17.96 30.90
N ILE A 590 16.90 16.84 30.19
CA ILE A 590 16.30 16.70 28.86
C ILE A 590 14.78 16.58 29.05
N SER A 591 14.01 17.46 28.40
CA SER A 591 12.60 17.29 28.26
C SER A 591 12.34 16.09 27.34
N TRP A 592 11.67 15.05 27.84
CA TRP A 592 11.32 13.90 27.05
C TRP A 592 10.34 14.32 25.94
N ARG A 593 10.70 13.99 24.71
CA ARG A 593 9.82 14.21 23.57
C ARG A 593 8.72 13.16 23.51
N ASN A 594 7.60 13.55 22.98
CA ASN A 594 6.51 12.65 22.73
C ASN A 594 6.70 11.95 21.38
N LEU A 595 6.32 10.68 21.39
CA LEU A 595 6.27 9.81 20.23
C LEU A 595 4.82 9.66 19.80
N ALA A 596 4.57 9.71 18.50
CA ALA A 596 3.28 9.35 17.93
C ALA A 596 3.36 7.97 17.27
N VAL A 597 2.30 7.21 17.45
CA VAL A 597 1.99 5.99 16.68
C VAL A 597 0.88 6.34 15.72
N ILE A 598 1.13 6.20 14.43
CA ILE A 598 0.15 6.37 13.36
C ILE A 598 -0.17 4.99 12.81
N LYS A 599 -1.43 4.58 12.91
CA LYS A 599 -1.96 3.42 12.22
C LYS A 599 -2.92 3.88 11.13
N VAL A 600 -2.78 3.31 9.93
CA VAL A 600 -3.67 3.58 8.82
C VAL A 600 -4.27 2.29 8.29
N ASP A 601 -5.44 2.40 7.66
CA ASP A 601 -6.12 1.27 7.05
C ASP A 601 -7.10 1.77 5.97
N GLY A 602 -7.15 1.09 4.85
CA GLY A 602 -8.00 1.48 3.72
C GLY A 602 -9.49 1.25 3.98
N ASN A 603 -10.32 2.21 3.57
CA ASN A 603 -11.76 2.15 3.78
C ASN A 603 -12.44 1.13 2.85
N LEU A 604 -13.04 0.08 3.43
CA LEU A 604 -13.81 -0.94 2.70
C LEU A 604 -13.06 -1.55 1.49
N MET A 605 -11.79 -1.90 1.66
CA MET A 605 -10.99 -2.49 0.57
C MET A 605 -11.48 -3.85 0.14
N GLY A 606 -11.96 -4.71 1.04
CA GLY A 606 -12.56 -5.99 0.68
C GLY A 606 -13.75 -5.84 -0.29
N PRO A 607 -14.79 -5.05 0.03
CA PRO A 607 -15.86 -4.70 -0.91
C PRO A 607 -15.38 -4.04 -2.20
N PHE A 608 -14.35 -3.21 -2.15
CA PHE A 608 -13.77 -2.59 -3.34
C PHE A 608 -13.17 -3.64 -4.29
N MET A 609 -12.41 -4.59 -3.78
CA MET A 609 -11.84 -5.69 -4.56
C MET A 609 -12.93 -6.61 -5.10
N SER A 610 -13.91 -6.99 -4.28
CA SER A 610 -15.00 -7.91 -4.69
C SER A 610 -15.95 -7.32 -5.74
N THR A 611 -15.91 -6.00 -6.01
CA THR A 611 -16.65 -5.37 -7.10
C THR A 611 -15.87 -5.36 -8.43
N SER A 612 -14.70 -5.96 -8.50
CA SER A 612 -13.94 -6.08 -9.74
C SER A 612 -14.70 -6.89 -10.78
N LEU A 613 -14.71 -6.43 -12.02
CA LEU A 613 -15.45 -7.06 -13.10
C LEU A 613 -14.79 -8.36 -13.57
N SER A 614 -13.45 -8.37 -13.59
CA SER A 614 -12.66 -9.51 -14.04
C SER A 614 -11.44 -9.71 -13.14
N ILE A 615 -10.72 -10.81 -13.33
CA ILE A 615 -9.44 -11.04 -12.64
C ILE A 615 -8.41 -9.98 -13.05
N SER A 616 -8.40 -9.54 -14.32
CA SER A 616 -7.52 -8.46 -14.78
C SER A 616 -7.84 -7.12 -14.08
N ASP A 617 -9.13 -6.79 -13.90
CA ASP A 617 -9.56 -5.60 -13.14
C ASP A 617 -9.16 -5.72 -11.65
N ALA A 618 -9.32 -6.89 -11.04
CA ALA A 618 -8.89 -7.13 -9.66
C ALA A 618 -7.37 -6.99 -9.52
N TYR A 619 -6.62 -7.50 -10.48
CA TYR A 619 -5.17 -7.38 -10.50
C TYR A 619 -4.74 -5.90 -10.64
N GLU A 620 -5.32 -5.15 -11.59
CA GLU A 620 -5.06 -3.71 -11.75
C GLU A 620 -5.37 -2.93 -10.45
N ARG A 621 -6.48 -3.25 -9.76
CA ARG A 621 -6.84 -2.63 -8.47
C ARG A 621 -5.86 -2.97 -7.35
N SER A 622 -5.38 -4.22 -7.28
CA SER A 622 -4.40 -4.61 -6.27
C SER A 622 -3.08 -3.86 -6.41
N VAL A 623 -2.60 -3.73 -7.66
CA VAL A 623 -1.43 -2.89 -8.00
C VAL A 623 -1.64 -1.46 -7.54
N ARG A 624 -2.82 -0.92 -7.80
CA ARG A 624 -3.15 0.46 -7.49
C ARG A 624 -3.22 0.76 -6.01
N ILE A 625 -3.80 -0.13 -5.20
CA ILE A 625 -3.87 0.02 -3.74
C ILE A 625 -2.46 0.11 -3.16
N ASP A 626 -1.59 -0.84 -3.50
CA ASP A 626 -0.23 -0.87 -3.00
C ASP A 626 0.58 0.38 -3.41
N LEU A 627 0.48 0.79 -4.66
CA LEU A 627 1.14 2.01 -5.15
C LEU A 627 0.58 3.28 -4.52
N ALA A 628 -0.73 3.35 -4.26
CA ALA A 628 -1.35 4.54 -3.68
C ALA A 628 -0.78 4.84 -2.29
N LEU A 629 -0.60 3.82 -1.44
CA LEU A 629 -0.04 4.01 -0.10
C LEU A 629 1.46 4.34 -0.16
N LYS A 630 2.22 3.67 -1.01
CA LYS A 630 3.65 3.93 -1.22
C LYS A 630 3.90 5.37 -1.66
N LYS A 631 3.18 5.84 -2.66
CA LYS A 631 3.27 7.23 -3.15
C LYS A 631 2.84 8.25 -2.11
N ALA A 632 1.78 7.97 -1.36
CA ALA A 632 1.34 8.85 -0.29
C ALA A 632 2.43 9.02 0.78
N PHE A 633 3.13 7.94 1.13
CA PHE A 633 4.24 8.01 2.06
C PHE A 633 5.45 8.77 1.49
N GLU A 634 5.84 8.53 0.25
CA GLU A 634 6.92 9.28 -0.41
C GLU A 634 6.64 10.78 -0.45
N ARG A 635 5.40 11.16 -0.80
CA ARG A 635 4.97 12.57 -0.76
C ARG A 635 5.01 13.16 0.65
N SER A 636 4.72 12.34 1.65
CA SER A 636 4.83 12.76 3.05
C SER A 636 6.28 13.05 3.44
N LEU A 637 7.22 12.22 3.03
CA LEU A 637 8.66 12.48 3.26
C LEU A 637 9.14 13.76 2.56
N ASP A 638 8.70 13.98 1.31
CA ASP A 638 9.01 15.23 0.58
C ASP A 638 8.46 16.47 1.30
N ALA A 639 7.23 16.39 1.81
CA ALA A 639 6.62 17.49 2.57
C ALA A 639 7.36 17.76 3.89
N VAL A 640 7.79 16.71 4.58
CA VAL A 640 8.62 16.82 5.80
C VAL A 640 9.93 17.52 5.48
N TYR A 641 10.63 17.06 4.45
CA TYR A 641 11.90 17.65 4.07
C TYR A 641 11.75 19.15 3.79
N ARG A 642 10.86 19.53 2.86
CA ARG A 642 10.67 20.93 2.44
C ARG A 642 10.19 21.83 3.58
N GLY A 643 9.29 21.32 4.43
CA GLY A 643 8.77 22.10 5.55
C GLY A 643 9.84 22.41 6.61
N VAL A 644 10.66 21.43 6.95
CA VAL A 644 11.72 21.61 7.95
C VAL A 644 12.92 22.36 7.38
N GLU A 645 13.35 22.04 6.13
CA GLU A 645 14.46 22.71 5.47
C GLU A 645 14.31 24.23 5.45
N LYS A 646 13.09 24.70 5.19
CA LYS A 646 12.76 26.11 5.08
C LYS A 646 12.99 26.92 6.37
N VAL A 647 12.83 26.30 7.52
CA VAL A 647 12.91 26.98 8.83
C VAL A 647 14.15 26.62 9.64
N ALA A 648 14.66 25.41 9.46
CA ALA A 648 15.74 24.87 10.28
C ALA A 648 16.97 24.42 9.46
N GLY A 649 16.88 24.48 8.13
CA GLY A 649 17.95 24.10 7.22
C GLY A 649 18.00 22.60 6.93
N GLU A 650 18.89 22.24 6.01
CA GLU A 650 18.98 20.92 5.40
C GLU A 650 19.23 19.78 6.42
N LEU A 651 20.16 19.98 7.36
CA LEU A 651 20.52 18.95 8.33
C LEU A 651 19.35 18.53 9.22
N GLU A 652 18.57 19.49 9.71
CA GLU A 652 17.40 19.21 10.54
C GLU A 652 16.27 18.57 9.71
N ALA A 653 16.13 18.95 8.44
CA ALA A 653 15.22 18.32 7.52
C ALA A 653 15.58 16.84 7.28
N GLN A 654 16.85 16.55 7.05
CA GLN A 654 17.36 15.18 6.92
C GLN A 654 17.11 14.36 8.19
N LYS A 655 17.35 14.91 9.39
CA LYS A 655 17.04 14.25 10.67
C LYS A 655 15.56 13.93 10.81
N ALA A 656 14.66 14.86 10.47
CA ALA A 656 13.22 14.67 10.55
C ALA A 656 12.74 13.56 9.61
N VAL A 657 13.24 13.54 8.36
CA VAL A 657 12.93 12.48 7.40
C VAL A 657 13.47 11.14 7.86
N LEU A 658 14.72 11.07 8.32
CA LEU A 658 15.32 9.83 8.84
C LEU A 658 14.57 9.30 10.05
N SER A 659 14.13 10.16 10.98
CA SER A 659 13.29 9.75 12.12
C SER A 659 11.99 9.08 11.64
N THR A 660 11.37 9.60 10.58
CA THR A 660 10.16 9.01 9.98
C THR A 660 10.46 7.69 9.27
N ILE A 661 11.58 7.61 8.54
CA ILE A 661 12.05 6.38 7.89
C ILE A 661 12.31 5.28 8.93
N PHE A 662 13.00 5.60 10.02
CA PHE A 662 13.29 4.64 11.09
C PHE A 662 12.00 4.20 11.81
N GLY A 663 11.02 5.08 11.89
CA GLY A 663 9.74 4.79 12.53
C GLY A 663 8.74 3.99 11.70
N LEU A 664 8.96 3.77 10.41
CA LEU A 664 8.07 2.95 9.60
C LEU A 664 8.22 1.48 9.99
N LEU A 665 7.24 0.90 10.69
CA LEU A 665 7.28 -0.48 11.14
C LEU A 665 6.88 -1.45 10.02
N TYR A 666 5.75 -1.19 9.38
CA TYR A 666 5.33 -1.91 8.19
C TYR A 666 4.45 -1.06 7.28
N MET A 667 4.41 -1.43 6.01
CA MET A 667 3.53 -0.89 5.00
C MET A 667 3.25 -1.97 3.95
N GLY A 668 2.00 -2.35 3.77
CA GLY A 668 1.62 -3.37 2.81
C GLY A 668 0.15 -3.28 2.42
N GLY A 669 -0.11 -3.26 1.12
CA GLY A 669 -1.45 -3.07 0.59
C GLY A 669 -2.03 -1.72 1.02
N ASP A 670 -3.07 -1.75 1.83
CA ASP A 670 -3.78 -0.58 2.36
C ASP A 670 -3.54 -0.33 3.87
N ASP A 671 -2.73 -1.16 4.52
CA ASP A 671 -2.45 -1.09 5.96
C ASP A 671 -1.01 -0.64 6.23
N SER A 672 -0.81 0.21 7.23
CA SER A 672 0.50 0.65 7.67
C SER A 672 0.53 1.00 9.15
N LEU A 673 1.68 0.80 9.78
CA LEU A 673 1.97 1.22 11.14
C LEU A 673 3.32 1.95 11.16
N MET A 674 3.31 3.17 11.66
CA MET A 674 4.50 4.00 11.74
C MET A 674 4.59 4.76 13.03
N LEU A 675 5.82 5.08 13.41
CA LEU A 675 6.19 5.94 14.52
C LEU A 675 6.79 7.23 13.96
N CYS A 676 6.60 8.33 14.65
CA CYS A 676 7.25 9.59 14.28
C CYS A 676 7.30 10.53 15.49
N PRO A 677 8.06 11.63 15.41
CA PRO A 677 7.93 12.70 16.39
C PRO A 677 6.49 13.18 16.47
N SER A 678 5.97 13.40 17.70
CA SER A 678 4.56 13.77 17.88
C SER A 678 4.15 15.00 17.07
N TRP A 679 5.02 16.02 17.00
CA TRP A 679 4.75 17.26 16.28
C TRP A 679 4.53 17.07 14.78
N LEU A 680 5.04 15.98 14.22
CA LEU A 680 4.94 15.65 12.80
C LEU A 680 3.69 14.82 12.46
N SER A 681 3.13 14.12 13.44
CA SER A 681 2.14 13.06 13.21
C SER A 681 0.88 13.51 12.48
N ILE A 682 0.39 14.71 12.79
CA ILE A 682 -0.84 15.25 12.18
C ILE A 682 -0.59 15.64 10.72
N ALA A 683 0.53 16.32 10.44
CA ALA A 683 0.88 16.69 9.07
C ALA A 683 1.11 15.44 8.19
N LEU A 684 1.80 14.41 8.72
CA LEU A 684 1.94 13.13 8.02
C LEU A 684 0.58 12.49 7.72
N SER A 685 -0.32 12.46 8.69
CA SER A 685 -1.65 11.86 8.54
C SER A 685 -2.48 12.58 7.48
N GLU A 686 -2.40 13.91 7.44
CA GLU A 686 -3.09 14.72 6.45
C GLU A 686 -2.60 14.42 5.03
N VAL A 687 -1.29 14.42 4.83
CA VAL A 687 -0.69 14.11 3.51
C VAL A 687 -1.01 12.69 3.09
N LEU A 688 -0.80 11.71 3.99
CA LEU A 688 -1.10 10.31 3.72
C LEU A 688 -2.56 10.10 3.28
N GLY A 689 -3.51 10.65 4.06
CA GLY A 689 -4.93 10.48 3.77
C GLY A 689 -5.35 11.15 2.46
N ASN A 690 -4.82 12.33 2.19
CA ASN A 690 -5.16 13.09 0.98
C ASN A 690 -4.51 12.46 -0.28
N GLU A 691 -3.22 12.18 -0.23
CA GLU A 691 -2.49 11.59 -1.35
C GLU A 691 -2.98 10.19 -1.68
N PHE A 692 -3.25 9.35 -0.68
CA PHE A 692 -3.85 8.04 -0.91
C PHE A 692 -5.19 8.15 -1.63
N ARG A 693 -6.10 9.00 -1.13
CA ARG A 693 -7.40 9.23 -1.74
C ARG A 693 -7.28 9.69 -3.18
N LEU A 694 -6.39 10.63 -3.48
CA LEU A 694 -6.15 11.12 -4.84
C LEU A 694 -5.60 10.00 -5.75
N ASN A 695 -4.65 9.20 -5.27
CA ASN A 695 -4.09 8.08 -6.03
C ASN A 695 -5.11 6.95 -6.24
N MET A 696 -6.10 6.84 -5.34
CA MET A 696 -7.27 5.94 -5.51
C MET A 696 -8.39 6.57 -6.36
N GLY A 697 -8.12 7.68 -7.07
CA GLY A 697 -9.08 8.33 -7.95
C GLY A 697 -10.27 8.95 -7.23
N GLY A 698 -10.14 9.26 -5.95
CA GLY A 698 -11.19 9.83 -5.11
C GLY A 698 -12.27 8.84 -4.67
N VAL A 699 -12.14 7.53 -4.97
CA VAL A 699 -13.18 6.53 -4.65
C VAL A 699 -12.93 5.79 -3.33
N ARG A 700 -11.73 5.89 -2.78
CA ARG A 700 -11.35 5.31 -1.48
C ARG A 700 -10.41 6.22 -0.73
N GLY A 701 -10.61 6.30 0.57
CA GLY A 701 -9.77 7.02 1.51
C GLY A 701 -9.18 6.09 2.58
N LEU A 702 -8.44 6.68 3.50
CA LEU A 702 -7.83 6.01 4.65
C LEU A 702 -8.58 6.32 5.94
N SER A 703 -8.69 5.34 6.81
CA SER A 703 -8.96 5.53 8.22
C SER A 703 -7.65 5.61 8.99
N ILE A 704 -7.43 6.71 9.70
CA ILE A 704 -6.18 7.01 10.38
C ILE A 704 -6.43 7.16 11.88
N GLY A 705 -5.60 6.49 12.69
CA GLY A 705 -5.59 6.64 14.14
C GLY A 705 -4.21 7.10 14.62
N VAL A 706 -4.17 8.18 15.40
CA VAL A 706 -2.93 8.76 15.93
C VAL A 706 -2.97 8.73 17.45
N ALA A 707 -2.08 7.95 18.05
CA ALA A 707 -1.91 7.91 19.50
C ALA A 707 -0.55 8.51 19.88
N VAL A 708 -0.58 9.56 20.71
CA VAL A 708 0.61 10.28 21.14
C VAL A 708 0.89 10.01 22.61
N GLY A 709 2.13 9.76 22.95
CA GLY A 709 2.56 9.56 24.32
C GLY A 709 4.06 9.81 24.49
N ASN A 710 4.52 9.77 25.75
CA ASN A 710 5.93 9.89 26.02
C ASN A 710 6.71 8.77 25.35
N CYS A 711 7.90 9.06 24.77
CA CYS A 711 8.73 8.06 24.09
C CYS A 711 9.20 6.90 24.98
N ARG A 712 9.05 7.01 26.30
CA ARG A 712 9.24 5.94 27.27
C ARG A 712 7.99 5.18 27.65
N ALA A 713 6.82 5.61 27.15
CA ALA A 713 5.59 4.86 27.35
C ALA A 713 5.68 3.51 26.65
N SER A 714 4.87 2.56 27.12
CA SER A 714 4.80 1.26 26.42
C SER A 714 4.31 1.45 24.99
N ILE A 715 5.13 1.08 24.02
CA ILE A 715 4.76 1.12 22.58
C ILE A 715 3.48 0.33 22.33
N TRP A 716 3.33 -0.81 23.02
CA TRP A 716 2.11 -1.63 22.93
C TRP A 716 0.84 -0.84 23.29
N SER A 717 0.91 -0.02 24.34
CA SER A 717 -0.22 0.83 24.74
C SER A 717 -0.58 1.85 23.68
N LEU A 718 0.42 2.48 23.05
CA LEU A 718 0.22 3.43 21.96
C LEU A 718 -0.32 2.75 20.69
N VAL A 719 0.22 1.58 20.32
CA VAL A 719 -0.28 0.80 19.18
C VAL A 719 -1.72 0.36 19.40
N SER A 720 -2.05 -0.11 20.61
CA SER A 720 -3.42 -0.48 20.99
C SER A 720 -4.39 0.71 20.91
N ALA A 721 -3.95 1.87 21.38
CA ALA A 721 -4.76 3.10 21.29
C ALA A 721 -4.96 3.52 19.84
N ALA A 722 -3.89 3.59 19.02
CA ALA A 722 -3.98 3.93 17.61
C ALA A 722 -4.91 2.96 16.85
N GLY A 723 -4.84 1.65 17.14
CA GLY A 723 -5.73 0.65 16.58
C GLY A 723 -7.21 0.90 16.89
N LYS A 724 -7.54 1.28 18.12
CA LYS A 724 -8.92 1.63 18.50
C LYS A 724 -9.40 2.93 17.86
N LEU A 725 -8.52 3.90 17.69
CA LEU A 725 -8.83 5.15 16.98
C LEU A 725 -9.11 4.88 15.49
N VAL A 726 -8.36 3.98 14.84
CA VAL A 726 -8.67 3.53 13.46
C VAL A 726 -10.04 2.86 13.39
N GLU A 727 -10.38 1.97 14.34
CA GLU A 727 -11.69 1.32 14.37
C GLU A 727 -12.84 2.36 14.44
N GLU A 728 -12.71 3.39 15.28
CA GLU A 728 -13.69 4.47 15.36
C GLU A 728 -13.80 5.25 14.04
N THR A 729 -12.65 5.53 13.41
CA THR A 729 -12.60 6.19 12.11
C THR A 729 -13.29 5.35 11.03
N LYS A 730 -12.97 4.05 10.94
CA LYS A 730 -13.63 3.11 10.01
C LYS A 730 -15.15 3.08 10.18
N ASN A 731 -15.61 3.05 11.42
CA ASN A 731 -17.04 3.00 11.70
C ASN A 731 -17.76 4.28 11.23
N ALA A 732 -17.15 5.44 11.43
CA ALA A 732 -17.71 6.72 11.02
C ALA A 732 -17.76 6.87 9.50
N PHE A 733 -16.67 6.49 8.81
CA PHE A 733 -16.56 6.62 7.36
C PHE A 733 -17.04 5.40 6.57
N ARG A 734 -17.70 4.44 7.22
CA ARG A 734 -18.25 3.26 6.55
C ARG A 734 -19.26 3.58 5.46
N ARG A 735 -19.99 4.70 5.58
CA ARG A 735 -20.98 5.14 4.59
C ARG A 735 -20.39 6.00 3.48
N ASN A 736 -19.25 6.63 3.76
CA ASN A 736 -18.53 7.52 2.85
C ASN A 736 -17.07 7.07 2.72
N PRO A 737 -16.82 5.85 2.19
CA PRO A 737 -15.49 5.24 2.15
C PRO A 737 -14.51 5.97 1.24
N GLU A 738 -14.99 6.89 0.42
CA GLU A 738 -14.19 7.79 -0.42
C GLU A 738 -13.49 8.89 0.35
N LEU A 739 -13.91 9.17 1.59
CA LEU A 739 -13.28 10.16 2.44
C LEU A 739 -12.16 9.52 3.26
N SER A 740 -11.05 10.22 3.40
CA SER A 740 -10.06 9.92 4.42
C SER A 740 -10.45 10.61 5.72
N GLY A 741 -10.30 9.88 6.83
CA GLY A 741 -10.65 10.39 8.15
C GLY A 741 -9.58 10.11 9.19
N ILE A 742 -9.61 10.87 10.27
CA ILE A 742 -8.64 10.79 11.37
C ILE A 742 -9.32 10.83 12.74
N CYS A 743 -8.80 10.00 13.64
CA CYS A 743 -8.94 10.16 15.09
C CYS A 743 -7.57 10.27 15.73
N PHE A 744 -7.44 11.13 16.73
CA PHE A 744 -6.18 11.30 17.46
C PHE A 744 -6.44 11.52 18.95
N ASP A 745 -5.51 11.06 19.80
CA ASP A 745 -5.56 11.31 21.25
C ASP A 745 -4.16 11.26 21.87
N ILE A 746 -4.03 11.89 23.04
CA ILE A 746 -2.84 11.84 23.88
C ILE A 746 -3.05 10.79 24.97
N VAL A 747 -2.15 9.82 25.02
CA VAL A 747 -2.15 8.74 26.00
C VAL A 747 -1.31 9.17 27.20
N GLU A 748 -1.98 9.53 28.28
CA GLU A 748 -1.32 10.03 29.50
C GLU A 748 -0.79 8.91 30.39
N THR A 749 -1.38 7.72 30.32
CA THR A 749 -1.01 6.56 31.13
C THR A 749 -0.83 5.29 30.28
N GLY A 750 0.26 4.57 30.51
CA GLY A 750 0.49 3.26 29.88
C GLY A 750 -0.19 2.15 30.68
N GLY A 751 -1.05 1.38 30.03
CA GLY A 751 -1.68 0.20 30.62
C GLY A 751 -2.45 -0.63 29.61
N THR A 752 -2.86 -1.84 29.98
CA THR A 752 -3.59 -2.78 29.11
C THR A 752 -4.93 -2.23 28.60
N LEU A 753 -5.52 -1.26 29.28
CA LEU A 753 -6.81 -0.67 28.93
C LEU A 753 -6.70 0.63 28.14
N THR A 754 -5.50 1.04 27.73
CA THR A 754 -5.27 2.34 27.09
C THR A 754 -6.11 2.53 25.82
N GLY A 755 -6.20 1.52 24.96
CA GLY A 755 -7.05 1.60 23.77
C GLY A 755 -8.54 1.72 24.07
N VAL A 756 -9.02 1.01 25.10
CA VAL A 756 -10.43 1.09 25.55
C VAL A 756 -10.70 2.46 26.14
N SER A 757 -9.76 3.01 26.92
CA SER A 757 -9.89 4.34 27.51
C SER A 757 -9.95 5.43 26.44
N ALA A 758 -9.12 5.36 25.39
CA ALA A 758 -9.17 6.31 24.27
C ALA A 758 -10.52 6.26 23.54
N LYS A 759 -11.02 5.07 23.23
CA LYS A 759 -12.33 4.87 22.60
C LYS A 759 -13.48 5.43 23.47
N LEU A 760 -13.48 5.12 24.77
CA LEU A 760 -14.51 5.58 25.70
C LEU A 760 -14.48 7.11 25.84
N ARG A 761 -13.29 7.70 25.92
CA ARG A 761 -13.11 9.16 25.96
C ARG A 761 -13.71 9.84 24.74
N LEU A 762 -13.40 9.35 23.53
CA LEU A 762 -13.97 9.89 22.29
C LEU A 762 -15.50 9.77 22.26
N SER A 763 -16.07 8.67 22.75
CA SER A 763 -17.52 8.52 22.83
C SER A 763 -18.14 9.57 23.75
N ILE A 764 -17.60 9.74 24.94
CA ILE A 764 -18.07 10.75 25.92
C ILE A 764 -17.95 12.15 25.32
N LEU A 765 -16.83 12.49 24.69
CA LEU A 765 -16.60 13.83 24.12
C LEU A 765 -17.54 14.14 22.95
N ARG A 766 -17.92 13.12 22.17
CA ARG A 766 -18.95 13.26 21.13
C ARG A 766 -20.33 13.49 21.72
N ASP A 767 -20.67 12.76 22.78
CA ASP A 767 -21.96 12.90 23.46
C ASP A 767 -22.08 14.28 24.15
N GLU A 768 -20.96 14.81 24.65
CA GLU A 768 -20.87 16.16 25.23
C GLU A 768 -20.71 17.27 24.16
N LEU A 769 -20.73 16.94 22.86
CA LEU A 769 -20.65 17.87 21.73
C LEU A 769 -19.37 18.74 21.69
N VAL A 770 -18.27 18.29 22.28
CA VAL A 770 -17.01 19.03 22.35
C VAL A 770 -15.91 18.49 21.42
N SER A 771 -16.21 17.47 20.63
CA SER A 771 -15.31 16.90 19.65
C SER A 771 -16.02 16.59 18.33
N LEU A 772 -15.33 16.85 17.22
CA LEU A 772 -15.76 16.47 15.87
C LEU A 772 -15.25 15.08 15.46
N GLN A 773 -14.35 14.49 16.22
CA GLN A 773 -13.73 13.21 15.87
C GLN A 773 -14.77 12.09 15.79
N PRO A 774 -14.65 11.19 14.80
CA PRO A 774 -13.68 11.14 13.68
C PRO A 774 -13.86 12.27 12.67
N ILE A 775 -12.75 12.90 12.25
CA ILE A 775 -12.75 14.11 11.43
C ILE A 775 -12.37 13.75 10.00
N PRO A 776 -13.09 14.18 8.95
CA PRO A 776 -12.63 14.07 7.58
C PRO A 776 -11.37 14.91 7.38
N ILE A 777 -10.45 14.46 6.52
CA ILE A 777 -9.21 15.19 6.25
C ILE A 777 -9.48 16.47 5.46
N ASN A 778 -10.40 16.41 4.49
CA ASN A 778 -10.74 17.51 3.59
C ASN A 778 -12.19 17.96 3.74
N GLY A 779 -12.48 19.23 3.50
CA GLY A 779 -13.83 19.81 3.51
C GLY A 779 -14.02 20.92 4.55
N GLU A 780 -15.22 21.43 4.71
CA GLU A 780 -15.51 22.57 5.58
C GLU A 780 -15.32 22.27 7.09
N ARG A 781 -15.64 21.03 7.52
CA ARG A 781 -15.47 20.57 8.92
C ARG A 781 -14.37 19.50 9.00
N SER A 782 -13.27 19.76 8.35
CA SER A 782 -12.17 18.83 8.15
C SER A 782 -10.98 19.13 9.06
N LEU A 783 -10.02 18.18 9.05
CA LEU A 783 -8.72 18.39 9.68
C LEU A 783 -8.01 19.61 9.06
N GLU A 784 -8.08 19.78 7.74
CA GLU A 784 -7.51 20.95 7.05
C GLU A 784 -8.12 22.26 7.58
N ALA A 785 -9.43 22.32 7.76
CA ALA A 785 -10.10 23.50 8.31
C ALA A 785 -9.68 23.75 9.77
N LEU A 786 -9.57 22.70 10.59
CA LEU A 786 -9.11 22.81 11.97
C LEU A 786 -7.65 23.25 12.07
N LEU A 787 -6.77 22.76 11.19
CA LEU A 787 -5.38 23.18 11.12
C LEU A 787 -5.25 24.64 10.70
N LYS A 788 -6.04 25.10 9.73
CA LYS A 788 -6.12 26.52 9.37
C LYS A 788 -6.53 27.39 10.57
N CYS A 789 -7.54 26.95 11.33
CA CYS A 789 -7.96 27.62 12.55
C CYS A 789 -6.85 27.60 13.62
N ALA A 790 -6.27 26.43 13.88
CA ALA A 790 -5.24 26.26 14.91
C ALA A 790 -3.94 27.02 14.58
N LEU A 791 -3.56 27.09 13.31
CA LEU A 791 -2.34 27.76 12.85
C LEU A 791 -2.56 29.20 12.40
N MET A 792 -3.79 29.70 12.50
CA MET A 792 -4.17 31.11 12.24
C MET A 792 -3.84 31.62 10.84
N GLU A 793 -3.86 30.76 9.83
CA GLU A 793 -3.69 31.13 8.44
C GLU A 793 -5.03 30.98 7.69
N LEU A 794 -5.50 32.05 7.08
CA LEU A 794 -6.76 32.10 6.35
C LEU A 794 -6.62 31.77 4.85
N GLU A 795 -5.37 31.72 4.33
CA GLU A 795 -5.09 31.44 2.92
C GLU A 795 -4.25 30.21 2.74
N SER A 796 -4.64 29.32 1.81
CA SER A 796 -4.01 28.07 1.34
C SER A 796 -2.82 27.56 2.15
N LEU A 797 -3.09 26.77 3.20
CA LEU A 797 -2.07 26.02 3.91
C LEU A 797 -1.53 24.94 2.97
N SER A 798 -0.26 25.04 2.59
CA SER A 798 0.45 23.91 1.99
C SER A 798 0.92 22.94 3.08
N TYR A 799 1.11 21.67 2.73
CA TYR A 799 1.62 20.65 3.67
C TYR A 799 2.96 21.06 4.28
N GLU A 800 3.83 21.68 3.48
CA GLU A 800 5.14 22.17 3.96
C GLU A 800 4.98 23.22 5.06
N ARG A 801 3.98 24.10 4.96
CA ARG A 801 3.71 25.10 6.00
C ARG A 801 3.17 24.50 7.29
N VAL A 802 2.34 23.44 7.20
CA VAL A 802 1.89 22.70 8.39
C VAL A 802 3.08 22.08 9.09
N VAL A 803 4.00 21.45 8.37
CA VAL A 803 5.23 20.87 8.92
C VAL A 803 6.12 21.96 9.51
N GLU A 804 6.33 23.07 8.79
CA GLU A 804 7.10 24.24 9.23
C GLU A 804 6.63 24.77 10.58
N ARG A 805 5.31 25.02 10.71
CA ARG A 805 4.71 25.54 11.94
C ARG A 805 4.77 24.53 13.08
N SER A 806 4.49 23.27 12.81
CA SER A 806 4.61 22.21 13.82
C SER A 806 6.04 22.08 14.35
N TYR A 807 7.04 22.16 13.48
CA TYR A 807 8.44 22.15 13.87
C TYR A 807 8.80 23.36 14.74
N LEU A 808 8.39 24.56 14.33
CA LEU A 808 8.64 25.79 15.10
C LEU A 808 8.00 25.72 16.48
N LEU A 809 6.76 25.26 16.59
CA LEU A 809 6.08 25.08 17.88
C LEU A 809 6.82 24.08 18.78
N SER A 810 7.29 22.98 18.23
CA SER A 810 8.08 21.99 18.96
C SER A 810 9.42 22.57 19.48
N ARG A 811 10.13 23.35 18.64
CA ARG A 811 11.44 23.98 19.01
C ARG A 811 11.29 25.13 19.99
N MET A 812 10.24 25.96 19.87
CA MET A 812 10.00 27.03 20.83
C MET A 812 9.81 26.50 22.24
N LYS A 813 9.12 25.38 22.37
CA LYS A 813 8.97 24.69 23.64
C LYS A 813 10.32 24.25 24.24
N GLU A 814 11.21 23.69 23.44
CA GLU A 814 12.57 23.31 23.90
C GLU A 814 13.36 24.49 24.43
N ILE A 815 13.30 25.60 23.71
CA ILE A 815 13.93 26.86 24.13
C ILE A 815 13.34 27.34 25.46
N MET A 816 12.02 27.26 25.62
CA MET A 816 11.35 27.66 26.86
C MET A 816 11.68 26.72 28.03
N CYS A 817 11.77 25.40 27.80
CA CYS A 817 12.18 24.47 28.87
C CYS A 817 13.65 24.68 29.27
N GLY A 818 14.54 25.02 28.32
CA GLY A 818 15.92 25.35 28.62
C GLY A 818 16.12 26.73 29.27
N MET A 819 15.15 27.62 29.15
CA MET A 819 15.19 28.98 29.74
C MET A 819 14.68 29.06 31.17
N LYS A 820 14.19 27.98 31.77
CA LYS A 820 13.70 27.96 33.18
C LYS A 820 14.78 28.46 34.17
N GLU A 821 16.04 28.40 33.84
CA GLU A 821 17.13 28.94 34.66
C GLU A 821 17.44 30.44 34.40
N LYS A 822 16.85 31.08 33.37
CA LYS A 822 17.01 32.52 33.08
C LYS A 822 15.77 33.38 33.32
N ILE A 823 14.66 32.81 33.83
CA ILE A 823 13.34 33.38 33.88
C ILE A 823 13.08 34.30 35.11
N GLU A 824 14.04 34.85 35.74
CA GLU A 824 13.75 35.95 36.71
C GLU A 824 13.29 37.25 36.02
N LEU A 825 13.57 37.46 34.72
CA LEU A 825 13.15 38.65 33.96
C LEU A 825 11.81 38.49 33.18
N GLU A 826 11.28 37.26 33.00
CA GLU A 826 10.04 37.03 32.24
C GLU A 826 8.80 36.77 33.14
N GLN A 827 8.94 36.72 34.48
CA GLN A 827 7.80 36.53 35.38
C GLN A 827 6.76 37.63 35.22
N ASP A 828 7.14 38.84 34.85
CA ASP A 828 6.18 39.93 34.65
C ASP A 828 5.39 39.80 33.36
N HIS A 829 5.97 39.21 32.30
CA HIS A 829 5.26 38.95 31.05
C HIS A 829 4.31 37.75 31.21
N ALA A 830 4.75 36.69 31.88
CA ALA A 830 3.92 35.54 32.20
C ALA A 830 2.76 35.93 33.16
N LYS A 831 3.01 36.81 34.14
CA LYS A 831 1.97 37.36 35.02
C LYS A 831 0.95 38.21 34.27
N LYS A 832 1.40 38.98 33.26
CA LYS A 832 0.53 39.79 32.42
C LYS A 832 -0.34 38.91 31.51
N ILE A 833 0.23 37.89 30.92
CA ILE A 833 -0.52 36.86 30.14
C ILE A 833 -1.54 36.17 31.07
N ILE A 834 -1.14 35.70 32.24
CA ILE A 834 -2.04 35.03 33.19
C ILE A 834 -3.14 35.97 33.66
N SER A 835 -2.88 37.28 33.88
CA SER A 835 -3.89 38.24 34.27
C SER A 835 -4.88 38.51 33.15
N THR A 836 -4.42 38.62 31.90
CA THR A 836 -5.28 38.78 30.73
C THR A 836 -6.13 37.54 30.51
N ILE A 837 -5.55 36.35 30.66
CA ILE A 837 -6.26 35.07 30.61
C ILE A 837 -7.37 35.01 31.70
N ARG A 838 -7.08 35.42 32.93
CA ARG A 838 -8.08 35.48 34.03
C ARG A 838 -9.18 36.50 33.74
N GLU A 839 -8.86 37.61 33.15
CA GLU A 839 -9.85 38.61 32.74
C GLU A 839 -10.74 38.12 31.61
N CYS A 840 -10.20 37.49 30.59
CA CYS A 840 -10.95 36.83 29.54
C CYS A 840 -11.85 35.71 30.10
N LEU A 841 -11.35 34.86 31.00
CA LEU A 841 -12.15 33.85 31.67
C LEU A 841 -13.27 34.42 32.54
N LYS A 842 -13.04 35.59 33.14
CA LYS A 842 -14.06 36.27 33.93
C LYS A 842 -15.19 36.79 33.05
N VAL A 843 -14.87 37.50 31.97
CA VAL A 843 -15.85 38.00 31.01
C VAL A 843 -16.60 36.81 30.36
N ALA A 844 -15.92 35.74 30.09
CA ALA A 844 -16.50 34.54 29.57
C ALA A 844 -17.43 33.82 30.53
N ASN A 845 -17.08 33.72 31.81
CA ASN A 845 -17.94 33.15 32.84
C ASN A 845 -19.20 33.99 33.07
N GLU A 846 -19.11 35.31 32.93
CA GLU A 846 -20.27 36.22 32.96
C GLU A 846 -21.16 36.02 31.73
N ALA A 847 -20.60 35.79 30.55
CA ALA A 847 -21.34 35.45 29.35
C ALA A 847 -21.99 34.06 29.44
N LEU A 848 -21.29 33.08 30.01
CA LEU A 848 -21.80 31.73 30.28
C LEU A 848 -23.00 31.72 31.22
N GLY A 849 -23.04 32.64 32.20
CA GLY A 849 -24.19 32.81 33.09
C GLY A 849 -25.49 33.19 32.41
N ARG A 850 -25.39 33.70 31.18
CA ARG A 850 -26.54 34.17 30.35
C ARG A 850 -27.05 33.10 29.36
N LEU A 851 -26.38 31.95 29.21
CA LEU A 851 -26.79 30.91 28.31
C LEU A 851 -27.91 30.02 28.89
N PRO A 852 -28.90 29.64 28.05
CA PRO A 852 -30.12 28.99 28.53
C PRO A 852 -29.96 27.54 28.96
N THR A 853 -28.97 26.78 28.43
CA THR A 853 -28.84 25.37 28.74
C THR A 853 -27.50 24.99 29.42
N SER A 854 -27.45 23.86 30.13
CA SER A 854 -26.22 23.36 30.75
C SER A 854 -25.19 22.88 29.70
N SER A 855 -25.67 22.38 28.59
CA SER A 855 -24.83 21.95 27.46
C SER A 855 -24.11 23.12 26.80
N ASP A 856 -24.83 24.25 26.60
CA ASP A 856 -24.25 25.48 26.05
C ASP A 856 -23.17 26.07 26.98
N LYS A 857 -23.34 25.92 28.30
CA LYS A 857 -22.36 26.36 29.31
C LYS A 857 -21.08 25.53 29.26
N ILE A 858 -21.18 24.21 29.10
CA ILE A 858 -20.02 23.31 28.98
C ILE A 858 -19.30 23.57 27.68
N LEU A 859 -20.01 23.68 26.57
CA LEU A 859 -19.49 23.98 25.25
C LEU A 859 -18.66 25.27 25.24
N MET A 860 -19.24 26.36 25.83
CA MET A 860 -18.59 27.65 25.92
C MET A 860 -17.39 27.64 26.88
N LYS A 861 -17.45 26.90 27.98
CA LYS A 861 -16.32 26.74 28.91
C LYS A 861 -15.13 26.05 28.26
N ASN A 862 -15.39 25.00 27.50
CA ASN A 862 -14.33 24.28 26.77
C ASN A 862 -13.78 25.13 25.63
N ALA A 863 -14.64 25.85 24.88
CA ALA A 863 -14.28 26.86 23.93
C ALA A 863 -13.28 27.87 24.46
N LEU A 864 -13.59 28.41 25.59
CA LEU A 864 -12.79 29.42 26.26
C LEU A 864 -11.46 28.89 26.75
N SER A 865 -11.42 27.65 27.27
CA SER A 865 -10.18 27.02 27.69
C SER A 865 -9.24 26.82 26.48
N SER A 866 -9.76 26.36 25.36
CA SER A 866 -8.97 26.16 24.13
C SER A 866 -8.56 27.50 23.51
N LEU A 867 -9.41 28.52 23.54
CA LEU A 867 -9.05 29.87 23.08
C LEU A 867 -7.98 30.53 23.96
N VAL A 868 -8.05 30.32 25.26
CA VAL A 868 -7.05 30.80 26.22
C VAL A 868 -5.71 30.14 25.96
N GLU A 869 -5.70 28.84 25.70
CA GLU A 869 -4.49 28.09 25.38
C GLU A 869 -3.92 28.53 24.04
N LEU A 870 -4.75 28.71 23.01
CA LEU A 870 -4.39 29.29 21.74
C LEU A 870 -3.82 30.70 21.85
N TYR A 871 -4.44 31.56 22.69
CA TYR A 871 -3.96 32.91 22.93
C TYR A 871 -2.60 32.91 23.65
N ALA A 872 -2.45 32.06 24.66
CA ALA A 872 -1.14 31.89 25.33
C ALA A 872 -0.04 31.44 24.37
N GLN A 873 -0.32 30.48 23.51
CA GLN A 873 0.64 30.03 22.49
C GLN A 873 0.94 31.10 21.46
N ARG A 874 -0.06 31.88 21.04
CA ARG A 874 0.09 33.01 20.13
C ARG A 874 1.00 34.09 20.68
N GLN A 875 0.84 34.46 21.95
CA GLN A 875 1.72 35.42 22.62
C GLN A 875 3.17 34.91 22.71
N LEU A 876 3.32 33.61 22.96
CA LEU A 876 4.63 32.95 22.99
C LEU A 876 5.28 32.88 21.61
N ALA A 877 4.50 32.75 20.54
CA ALA A 877 4.99 32.65 19.15
C ALA A 877 5.33 34.02 18.52
N ARG A 878 5.09 35.17 19.21
CA ARG A 878 5.27 36.53 18.67
C ARG A 878 4.60 36.76 17.30
N VAL A 879 3.45 36.18 17.06
CA VAL A 879 2.70 36.39 15.82
C VAL A 879 1.89 37.67 15.96
N GLU A 880 2.30 38.70 15.24
CA GLU A 880 1.52 39.96 15.10
C GLU A 880 0.31 39.67 14.24
N GLU A 881 -0.90 39.55 14.83
CA GLU A 881 -2.14 39.53 14.05
C GLU A 881 -3.43 39.80 14.83
N ASP A 882 -4.50 40.04 14.08
CA ASP A 882 -5.85 40.52 14.38
C ASP A 882 -6.47 39.95 15.66
N GLU A 883 -6.69 40.77 16.67
CA GLU A 883 -7.33 40.48 17.97
C GLU A 883 -8.76 39.93 17.84
N ASN A 884 -9.39 40.06 16.69
CA ASN A 884 -10.80 39.66 16.48
C ASN A 884 -10.95 38.20 16.01
N TRP A 885 -9.86 37.50 15.76
CA TRP A 885 -9.91 36.14 15.20
C TRP A 885 -10.61 35.14 16.14
N SER A 886 -10.24 35.10 17.41
CA SER A 886 -10.84 34.22 18.43
C SER A 886 -12.33 34.44 18.56
N TYR A 887 -12.77 35.68 18.47
CA TYR A 887 -14.18 36.08 18.56
C TYR A 887 -15.00 35.61 17.33
N ARG A 888 -14.38 35.62 16.12
CA ARG A 888 -15.04 35.14 14.90
C ARG A 888 -15.26 33.64 14.90
N VAL A 889 -14.27 32.87 15.42
CA VAL A 889 -14.41 31.40 15.55
C VAL A 889 -15.55 31.06 16.48
N VAL A 890 -15.63 31.72 17.64
CA VAL A 890 -16.70 31.50 18.61
C VAL A 890 -18.07 31.90 18.05
N LEU A 891 -18.17 33.04 17.34
CA LEU A 891 -19.43 33.49 16.74
C LEU A 891 -19.89 32.54 15.63
N ASN A 892 -19.02 32.04 14.81
CA ASN A 892 -19.35 31.06 13.77
C ASN A 892 -19.90 29.76 14.37
N ILE A 893 -19.36 29.31 15.50
CA ILE A 893 -19.81 28.07 16.16
C ILE A 893 -21.21 28.30 16.81
N ILE A 894 -21.44 29.47 17.40
CA ILE A 894 -22.73 29.80 18.04
C ILE A 894 -23.86 29.96 17.00
N SER A 895 -23.55 30.34 15.77
CA SER A 895 -24.51 30.53 14.67
C SER A 895 -24.95 29.25 13.95
N MET A 896 -24.43 28.09 14.30
CA MET A 896 -24.77 26.80 13.66
C MET A 896 -26.08 26.20 14.17
N GLU A 897 -26.83 25.48 13.33
CA GLU A 897 -28.09 24.82 13.70
C GLU A 897 -27.86 23.60 14.62
N ASP A 898 -28.91 23.16 15.37
CA ASP A 898 -28.82 22.21 16.49
C ASP A 898 -28.15 20.84 16.17
N GLU A 899 -28.30 20.32 14.95
CA GLU A 899 -27.66 19.06 14.56
C GLU A 899 -26.17 19.22 14.20
N GLU A 900 -25.71 20.45 14.01
CA GLU A 900 -24.33 20.79 13.62
C GLU A 900 -23.49 21.37 14.78
N ARG A 901 -24.05 21.49 15.99
CA ARG A 901 -23.47 22.18 17.17
C ARG A 901 -22.26 21.49 17.81
N ARG A 902 -21.68 20.44 17.21
CA ARG A 902 -20.42 19.91 17.70
C ARG A 902 -19.30 20.92 17.50
N ALA A 903 -18.68 21.32 18.57
CA ALA A 903 -17.60 22.29 18.55
C ALA A 903 -16.24 21.59 18.65
N PRO A 904 -15.22 22.02 17.90
CA PRO A 904 -13.92 21.35 17.80
C PRO A 904 -12.95 21.72 18.94
N PHE A 905 -13.43 22.11 20.10
CA PHE A 905 -12.56 22.68 21.15
C PHE A 905 -11.55 21.69 21.70
N TYR A 906 -12.01 20.47 21.99
CA TYR A 906 -11.13 19.40 22.41
C TYR A 906 -10.12 19.04 21.30
N ASP A 907 -10.60 19.03 20.08
CA ASP A 907 -9.77 18.67 18.94
C ASP A 907 -8.65 19.68 18.71
N ILE A 908 -8.97 20.98 18.78
CA ILE A 908 -7.98 22.06 18.64
C ILE A 908 -6.96 22.02 19.79
N GLU A 909 -7.42 21.84 21.04
CA GLU A 909 -6.52 21.68 22.18
C GLU A 909 -5.54 20.52 21.98
N ARG A 910 -6.04 19.37 21.56
CA ARG A 910 -5.21 18.18 21.33
C ARG A 910 -4.27 18.36 20.14
N LEU A 911 -4.73 18.95 19.04
CA LEU A 911 -3.86 19.27 17.89
C LEU A 911 -2.68 20.15 18.32
N LEU A 912 -2.92 21.21 19.07
CA LEU A 912 -1.87 22.10 19.53
C LEU A 912 -0.90 21.40 20.48
N LYS A 913 -1.39 20.57 21.40
CA LYS A 913 -0.53 19.76 22.29
C LYS A 913 0.30 18.75 21.52
N ILE A 914 -0.29 18.08 20.53
CA ILE A 914 0.42 17.11 19.69
C ILE A 914 1.48 17.82 18.86
N MET A 915 1.13 18.89 18.16
CA MET A 915 2.04 19.62 17.27
C MET A 915 3.12 20.38 18.06
N GLY A 916 2.81 20.88 19.24
CA GLY A 916 3.77 21.52 20.15
C GLY A 916 4.67 20.52 20.91
N GLY A 917 4.67 19.23 20.54
CA GLY A 917 5.50 18.20 21.17
C GLY A 917 4.97 17.69 22.52
N GLY A 918 3.72 17.96 22.85
CA GLY A 918 2.99 17.30 23.94
C GLY A 918 3.27 17.78 25.36
N ALA A 919 3.75 18.99 25.57
CA ALA A 919 3.93 19.53 26.90
C ALA A 919 3.22 20.88 27.06
N PHE A 920 1.96 20.81 27.35
CA PHE A 920 1.22 21.91 27.95
C PHE A 920 0.41 21.39 29.10
#